data_c16dcc91dd15743b0c764417a204f1f8
#
_entry.id   c16dcc91dd15743b0c764417a204f1f8
#
_cell.length_a   1.000
_cell.length_b   1.000
_cell.length_c   1.000
_cell.angle_alpha   90.00
_cell.angle_beta   90.00
_cell.angle_gamma   90.00
#
_symmetry.space_group_name_H-M   'P 1'
#
loop_
_entity.id
_entity.type
_entity.pdbx_description
1 polymer ?
#
loop_
_entity_poly.entity_id
_entity_poly.type
_entity_poly.pdbx_seq_one_letter_code
_entity_poly.pdbx_strand_id
1 'polypeptide(L)'
;MRRATPRQDGQARTIVTRTGATRAIVTLTGTICAIATRTGATRTIGALTGAALLLCLICAGAQAADDPVTKSNSIAVLGKPALPPDFPYFPYIDPNAPKGGTVRLASGGTFDNFNPFILRGTAPLGMVGSWVILPGGSGSGSTVGHVWESLLTSSADEGDAAYGHLAQTIELPQSRLWVAFDINPAAKFSDGTPVTAQDVAWTYRTLLAQGRPAMRVQFADVKDVEVTGERRVVFHFLSTENRELPMMVGGLPVLPEHFFTGRDFSRPLTDPPIGSGPYRIASFDMGRDMVFERNPDWWARDLPTGIGTNNFDRVRIDYYRDLTVAMEAFKAGQVDLRSENTAARWATAYDFPAVQSGLVIKHNFRHHLPTGLQGWAMNTRRKVFADPRVREAIGLVYDFQWANKNLFYGDYTRSDSYFENSDLASSGVPQGDELKLLEPFRQELPPALFTDPFTLPVTDGSGNNRQQLLQALKLMQQAGWDVKDRKLVDADGQQMSFTILLPDPSYEKVALPYVQDIQRLGIDVHVRTVDPAQYQHVTDDFDFDMTLEVYPESDVPGNELRDYFSCASAKAQGSSNLPGVCDPAVDAMIQKIVTAQDRPTLLPAAHALDRILLWRWYMVPNYGNQQFHVAWWNRFGYPDKPIREGFNFDTWWVDAAKAAATDAARQQ
;
A
#
# COMPACT_ATOMS: atom_id res chain seq x y z
N MET A 1 29.47 50.09 -1.27
CA MET A 1 29.58 51.15 -2.30
C MET A 1 29.12 50.59 -3.65
N ARG A 2 28.28 51.38 -4.28
CA ARG A 2 27.72 51.28 -5.65
C ARG A 2 26.66 50.24 -5.95
N ARG A 3 25.46 50.77 -6.06
CA ARG A 3 24.22 50.35 -6.68
C ARG A 3 24.38 50.07 -8.20
N ALA A 4 23.60 49.18 -8.73
CA ALA A 4 22.91 49.35 -10.01
C ALA A 4 21.64 48.50 -10.05
N THR A 5 20.55 49.12 -10.39
CA THR A 5 19.17 48.70 -10.53
C THR A 5 18.86 48.19 -11.95
N PRO A 6 17.65 47.68 -12.22
CA PRO A 6 17.34 46.67 -13.21
C PRO A 6 16.80 47.22 -14.55
N ARG A 7 16.73 46.38 -15.55
CA ARG A 7 15.89 46.63 -16.73
C ARG A 7 14.87 45.53 -16.89
N GLN A 8 13.61 45.91 -16.91
CA GLN A 8 12.45 45.21 -17.44
C GLN A 8 12.58 45.10 -18.95
N ASP A 9 12.21 43.95 -19.48
CA ASP A 9 11.56 43.85 -20.80
C ASP A 9 10.60 42.67 -20.76
N GLY A 10 9.31 43.00 -20.86
CA GLY A 10 8.21 42.06 -20.92
C GLY A 10 8.03 41.52 -22.34
N GLN A 11 7.77 40.26 -22.42
CA GLN A 11 7.04 39.67 -23.57
C GLN A 11 5.96 38.72 -23.06
N ALA A 12 4.71 39.16 -23.27
CA ALA A 12 3.51 38.36 -23.08
C ALA A 12 3.50 37.22 -24.10
N ARG A 13 3.45 35.98 -23.62
CA ARG A 13 3.09 34.83 -24.46
C ARG A 13 1.62 34.51 -24.30
N THR A 14 0.90 34.70 -25.38
CA THR A 14 -0.50 34.37 -25.56
C THR A 14 -0.70 32.85 -25.46
N ILE A 15 -1.50 32.40 -24.50
CA ILE A 15 -1.98 31.02 -24.42
C ILE A 15 -3.16 30.88 -25.40
N VAL A 16 -2.99 30.05 -26.42
CA VAL A 16 -4.06 29.66 -27.33
C VAL A 16 -4.71 28.40 -26.79
N THR A 17 -5.89 28.56 -26.20
CA THR A 17 -6.76 27.44 -25.85
C THR A 17 -7.45 26.89 -27.10
N ARG A 18 -7.27 25.62 -27.38
CA ARG A 18 -7.99 24.88 -28.43
C ARG A 18 -9.44 24.61 -27.99
N THR A 19 -10.39 25.34 -28.54
CA THR A 19 -11.78 24.94 -28.64
C THR A 19 -12.09 24.65 -30.10
N GLY A 20 -11.88 23.41 -30.53
CA GLY A 20 -12.00 23.04 -31.94
C GLY A 20 -13.13 22.08 -32.32
N ALA A 21 -13.94 21.61 -31.39
CA ALA A 21 -14.95 20.59 -31.68
C ALA A 21 -16.39 21.13 -31.92
N THR A 22 -16.73 22.27 -31.36
CA THR A 22 -18.13 22.79 -31.44
C THR A 22 -18.40 23.66 -32.68
N ARG A 23 -17.38 24.11 -33.40
CA ARG A 23 -17.56 24.93 -34.63
C ARG A 23 -17.78 24.13 -35.93
N ALA A 24 -17.44 22.84 -35.96
CA ALA A 24 -17.62 22.01 -37.16
C ALA A 24 -19.07 21.59 -37.41
N ILE A 25 -19.91 21.44 -36.37
CA ILE A 25 -21.31 20.99 -36.47
C ILE A 25 -22.24 22.11 -36.91
N VAL A 26 -21.96 23.36 -36.50
CA VAL A 26 -22.79 24.53 -36.88
C VAL A 26 -22.56 24.95 -38.34
N THR A 27 -21.39 24.67 -38.92
CA THR A 27 -21.07 25.04 -40.30
C THR A 27 -21.70 24.07 -41.33
N LEU A 28 -21.90 22.80 -40.96
CA LEU A 28 -22.56 21.83 -41.88
C LEU A 28 -24.08 22.06 -42.02
N THR A 29 -24.75 22.49 -40.96
CA THR A 29 -26.16 22.78 -40.97
C THR A 29 -26.49 24.07 -41.74
N GLY A 30 -25.63 25.09 -41.72
CA GLY A 30 -25.77 26.33 -42.47
C GLY A 30 -25.64 26.16 -44.01
N THR A 31 -24.80 25.23 -44.45
CA THR A 31 -24.52 24.99 -45.87
C THR A 31 -25.65 24.19 -46.55
N ILE A 32 -26.34 23.32 -45.85
CA ILE A 32 -27.46 22.54 -46.37
C ILE A 32 -28.71 23.40 -46.56
N CYS A 33 -28.95 24.40 -45.70
CA CYS A 33 -30.06 25.35 -45.87
C CYS A 33 -29.89 26.35 -47.04
N ALA A 34 -28.64 26.70 -47.38
CA ALA A 34 -28.34 27.66 -48.47
C ALA A 34 -28.42 27.03 -49.85
N ILE A 35 -28.31 25.71 -49.99
CA ILE A 35 -28.44 25.00 -51.30
C ILE A 35 -29.91 24.73 -51.66
N ALA A 36 -30.81 24.60 -50.70
CA ALA A 36 -32.22 24.30 -50.93
C ALA A 36 -33.04 25.49 -51.49
N THR A 37 -32.53 26.72 -51.45
CA THR A 37 -33.25 27.94 -51.95
C THR A 37 -32.88 28.32 -53.37
N ARG A 38 -32.01 27.57 -54.07
CA ARG A 38 -31.61 27.91 -55.43
C ARG A 38 -32.08 26.97 -56.56
N THR A 39 -32.76 25.87 -56.26
CA THR A 39 -33.34 25.00 -57.30
C THR A 39 -34.78 24.70 -56.99
N GLY A 40 -35.66 25.24 -57.84
CA GLY A 40 -37.13 25.15 -57.73
C GLY A 40 -37.66 23.72 -58.00
N ALA A 41 -37.56 22.83 -57.07
CA ALA A 41 -38.11 21.48 -57.13
C ALA A 41 -38.97 21.20 -55.87
N THR A 42 -40.21 21.61 -55.90
CA THR A 42 -41.19 21.55 -54.79
C THR A 42 -41.90 20.20 -54.62
N ARG A 43 -41.34 19.08 -55.02
CA ARG A 43 -41.98 17.74 -54.81
C ARG A 43 -41.19 16.67 -54.18
N THR A 44 -39.91 16.91 -53.79
CA THR A 44 -39.05 15.92 -53.09
C THR A 44 -38.69 16.32 -51.68
N ILE A 45 -39.16 17.47 -51.17
CA ILE A 45 -38.81 18.00 -49.83
C ILE A 45 -39.56 17.27 -48.70
N GLY A 46 -40.70 16.69 -48.97
CA GLY A 46 -41.52 16.00 -47.95
C GLY A 46 -40.93 14.69 -47.43
N ALA A 47 -40.14 13.96 -48.26
CA ALA A 47 -39.57 12.67 -47.87
C ALA A 47 -38.22 12.81 -47.16
N LEU A 48 -37.44 13.85 -47.47
CA LEU A 48 -36.15 14.12 -46.83
C LEU A 48 -36.27 14.80 -45.46
N THR A 49 -37.28 15.67 -45.29
CA THR A 49 -37.57 16.26 -43.97
C THR A 49 -38.17 15.25 -43.00
N GLY A 50 -38.99 14.29 -43.48
CA GLY A 50 -39.49 13.18 -42.68
C GLY A 50 -38.38 12.25 -42.21
N ALA A 51 -37.40 11.93 -43.06
CA ALA A 51 -36.25 11.09 -42.72
C ALA A 51 -35.27 11.80 -41.79
N ALA A 52 -35.03 13.10 -41.94
CA ALA A 52 -34.18 13.88 -41.03
C ALA A 52 -34.82 14.10 -39.66
N LEU A 53 -36.14 14.30 -39.57
CA LEU A 53 -36.88 14.34 -38.30
C LEU A 53 -36.94 12.94 -37.63
N LEU A 54 -37.07 11.86 -38.40
CA LEU A 54 -37.02 10.51 -37.86
C LEU A 54 -35.60 10.15 -37.36
N LEU A 55 -34.55 10.59 -38.05
CA LEU A 55 -33.14 10.43 -37.56
C LEU A 55 -32.86 11.29 -36.33
N CYS A 56 -33.39 12.50 -36.24
CA CYS A 56 -33.27 13.33 -35.03
C CYS A 56 -34.11 12.79 -33.86
N LEU A 57 -35.25 12.15 -34.12
CA LEU A 57 -36.04 11.47 -33.09
C LEU A 57 -35.40 10.13 -32.64
N ILE A 58 -34.64 9.46 -33.51
CA ILE A 58 -33.85 8.25 -33.16
C ILE A 58 -32.59 8.65 -32.40
N CYS A 59 -31.98 9.80 -32.67
CA CYS A 59 -30.86 10.33 -31.89
C CYS A 59 -31.29 10.98 -30.57
N ALA A 60 -32.52 11.46 -30.43
CA ALA A 60 -33.06 11.97 -29.16
C ALA A 60 -33.57 10.85 -28.23
N GLY A 61 -33.65 9.62 -28.75
CA GLY A 61 -33.99 8.41 -27.98
C GLY A 61 -32.81 7.56 -27.58
N ALA A 62 -31.59 8.08 -27.63
CA ALA A 62 -30.50 7.52 -26.81
C ALA A 62 -30.86 7.86 -25.36
N GLN A 63 -31.76 7.07 -24.77
CA GLN A 63 -31.91 7.00 -23.32
C GLN A 63 -30.51 6.85 -22.77
N ALA A 64 -30.12 7.78 -21.88
CA ALA A 64 -28.98 7.53 -20.99
C ALA A 64 -29.23 6.13 -20.47
N ALA A 65 -28.31 5.19 -20.78
CA ALA A 65 -28.40 3.85 -20.23
C ALA A 65 -28.54 4.03 -18.72
N ASP A 66 -29.61 3.47 -18.15
CA ASP A 66 -29.76 3.49 -16.68
C ASP A 66 -28.45 2.99 -16.10
N ASP A 67 -27.77 3.83 -15.31
CA ASP A 67 -26.59 3.48 -14.56
C ASP A 67 -27.08 2.91 -13.21
N PRO A 68 -27.28 1.59 -13.11
CA PRO A 68 -27.94 1.00 -11.95
C PRO A 68 -27.10 1.24 -10.69
N VAL A 69 -27.77 1.76 -9.67
CA VAL A 69 -27.15 2.11 -8.39
C VAL A 69 -27.36 0.97 -7.39
N THR A 70 -26.26 0.48 -6.84
CA THR A 70 -26.30 -0.45 -5.72
C THR A 70 -26.36 0.34 -4.42
N LYS A 71 -27.32 0.00 -3.55
CA LYS A 71 -27.45 0.53 -2.21
C LYS A 71 -27.11 -0.57 -1.19
N SER A 72 -26.14 -0.31 -0.33
CA SER A 72 -25.60 -1.29 0.63
C SER A 72 -25.07 -0.60 1.89
N ASN A 73 -24.65 -1.38 2.87
CA ASN A 73 -23.85 -0.93 4.02
C ASN A 73 -22.37 -1.38 3.93
N SER A 74 -21.94 -1.84 2.76
CA SER A 74 -20.58 -2.32 2.52
C SER A 74 -20.20 -2.13 1.06
N ILE A 75 -18.90 -2.09 0.78
CA ILE A 75 -18.33 -1.90 -0.56
C ILE A 75 -17.11 -2.80 -0.71
N ALA A 76 -16.88 -3.31 -1.92
CA ALA A 76 -15.65 -4.00 -2.28
C ALA A 76 -15.00 -3.35 -3.51
N VAL A 77 -13.69 -3.44 -3.63
CA VAL A 77 -12.93 -3.02 -4.81
C VAL A 77 -13.27 -3.95 -5.97
N LEU A 78 -13.29 -5.27 -5.71
CA LEU A 78 -13.71 -6.30 -6.65
C LEU A 78 -14.81 -7.18 -6.05
N GLY A 79 -15.78 -7.55 -6.90
CA GLY A 79 -16.81 -8.50 -6.48
C GLY A 79 -17.76 -7.94 -5.42
N LYS A 80 -17.93 -8.68 -4.32
CA LYS A 80 -18.83 -8.35 -3.20
C LYS A 80 -18.13 -8.62 -1.88
N PRO A 81 -18.42 -7.80 -0.84
CA PRO A 81 -17.99 -8.09 0.53
C PRO A 81 -18.45 -9.49 1.00
N ALA A 82 -17.64 -10.16 1.79
CA ALA A 82 -17.94 -11.52 2.27
C ALA A 82 -19.05 -11.55 3.33
N LEU A 83 -19.17 -10.49 4.15
CA LEU A 83 -20.20 -10.46 5.19
C LEU A 83 -21.55 -9.98 4.64
N PRO A 84 -22.66 -10.60 5.06
CA PRO A 84 -24.01 -10.17 4.69
C PRO A 84 -24.33 -8.79 5.30
N PRO A 85 -25.32 -8.04 4.74
CA PRO A 85 -25.64 -6.71 5.23
C PRO A 85 -26.08 -6.63 6.70
N ASP A 86 -26.58 -7.74 7.24
CA ASP A 86 -27.11 -7.87 8.61
C ASP A 86 -26.18 -8.63 9.55
N PHE A 87 -24.87 -8.69 9.23
CA PHE A 87 -23.93 -9.35 10.13
C PHE A 87 -23.96 -8.73 11.53
N PRO A 88 -23.95 -9.56 12.61
CA PRO A 88 -24.12 -9.04 13.96
C PRO A 88 -22.86 -8.41 14.53
N TYR A 89 -21.70 -8.88 14.13
CA TYR A 89 -20.36 -8.41 14.48
C TYR A 89 -19.32 -9.10 13.60
N PHE A 90 -18.11 -8.59 13.56
CA PHE A 90 -17.03 -9.25 12.81
C PHE A 90 -16.75 -10.67 13.35
N PRO A 91 -16.64 -11.69 12.49
CA PRO A 91 -16.55 -13.11 12.92
C PRO A 91 -15.36 -13.43 13.83
N TYR A 92 -14.34 -12.62 13.81
CA TYR A 92 -13.09 -12.83 14.54
C TYR A 92 -13.02 -12.18 15.92
N ILE A 93 -14.01 -11.42 16.36
CA ILE A 93 -14.04 -10.78 17.67
C ILE A 93 -14.70 -11.68 18.72
N ASP A 94 -14.45 -11.40 20.00
CA ASP A 94 -15.29 -11.88 21.11
C ASP A 94 -16.31 -10.79 21.45
N PRO A 95 -17.61 -10.98 21.17
CA PRO A 95 -18.63 -9.99 21.48
C PRO A 95 -18.81 -9.73 22.99
N ASN A 96 -18.31 -10.65 23.83
CA ASN A 96 -18.37 -10.55 25.29
C ASN A 96 -17.03 -10.11 25.90
N ALA A 97 -16.06 -9.66 25.08
CA ALA A 97 -14.78 -9.18 25.57
C ALA A 97 -14.96 -8.15 26.69
N PRO A 98 -14.40 -8.38 27.88
CA PRO A 98 -14.60 -7.48 29.01
C PRO A 98 -13.95 -6.12 28.73
N LYS A 99 -14.68 -5.06 29.07
CA LYS A 99 -14.15 -3.70 29.02
C LYS A 99 -13.45 -3.39 30.32
N GLY A 100 -12.29 -2.76 30.26
CA GLY A 100 -11.59 -2.32 31.46
C GLY A 100 -10.08 -2.36 31.40
N GLY A 101 -9.47 -1.81 32.43
CA GLY A 101 -8.04 -1.85 32.65
C GLY A 101 -7.20 -0.88 31.82
N THR A 102 -5.90 -0.91 32.06
CA THR A 102 -4.92 -0.05 31.43
C THR A 102 -3.89 -0.89 30.72
N VAL A 103 -3.52 -0.49 29.50
CA VAL A 103 -2.36 -0.99 28.77
C VAL A 103 -1.30 0.10 28.65
N ARG A 104 -0.03 -0.27 28.79
CA ARG A 104 1.14 0.61 28.67
C ARG A 104 1.95 0.16 27.48
N LEU A 105 2.10 1.05 26.53
CA LEU A 105 2.85 0.83 25.28
C LEU A 105 4.09 1.74 25.23
N ALA A 106 5.02 1.41 24.36
CA ALA A 106 6.17 2.24 24.07
C ALA A 106 6.21 2.60 22.59
N SER A 107 6.60 3.85 22.31
CA SER A 107 6.89 4.30 20.95
C SER A 107 8.30 4.88 20.89
N GLY A 108 8.95 4.75 19.72
CA GLY A 108 10.22 5.42 19.45
C GLY A 108 10.01 6.88 19.07
N GLY A 109 10.98 7.75 19.41
CA GLY A 109 10.97 9.14 19.04
C GLY A 109 10.29 10.07 20.02
N THR A 110 9.44 10.96 19.53
CA THR A 110 8.75 12.02 20.30
C THR A 110 7.50 12.46 19.54
N PHE A 111 6.68 13.33 20.16
CA PHE A 111 5.59 14.03 19.48
C PHE A 111 5.52 15.49 19.95
N ASP A 112 5.06 16.38 19.08
CA ASP A 112 4.94 17.82 19.33
C ASP A 112 3.68 18.44 18.68
N ASN A 113 2.80 17.59 18.13
CA ASN A 113 1.67 18.00 17.33
C ASN A 113 0.56 16.96 17.37
N PHE A 114 -0.71 17.37 17.55
CA PHE A 114 -1.87 16.47 17.48
C PHE A 114 -2.52 16.40 16.09
N ASN A 115 -2.02 17.15 15.11
CA ASN A 115 -2.51 17.08 13.74
C ASN A 115 -1.61 16.19 12.86
N PRO A 116 -1.98 14.94 12.59
CA PRO A 116 -1.16 14.01 11.79
C PRO A 116 -1.19 14.29 10.28
N PHE A 117 -2.05 15.20 9.83
CA PHE A 117 -2.34 15.43 8.41
C PHE A 117 -1.46 16.50 7.77
N ILE A 118 -0.61 17.17 8.53
CA ILE A 118 0.30 18.22 8.06
C ILE A 118 1.75 17.74 8.01
N LEU A 119 2.62 18.49 7.31
CA LEU A 119 4.05 18.16 7.22
C LEU A 119 4.85 18.53 8.47
N ARG A 120 4.38 19.53 9.22
CA ARG A 120 5.11 20.07 10.37
C ARG A 120 4.73 19.35 11.64
N GLY A 121 5.75 18.99 12.42
CA GLY A 121 5.59 18.31 13.69
C GLY A 121 5.37 16.80 13.51
N THR A 122 5.41 16.11 14.65
CA THR A 122 5.21 14.66 14.75
C THR A 122 3.99 14.38 15.61
N ALA A 123 3.02 13.69 15.05
CA ALA A 123 1.81 13.31 15.79
C ALA A 123 2.05 12.06 16.65
N PRO A 124 1.34 11.93 17.77
CA PRO A 124 1.45 10.75 18.62
C PRO A 124 0.80 9.52 17.97
N LEU A 125 1.33 8.36 18.34
CA LEU A 125 0.76 7.06 17.98
C LEU A 125 -0.70 6.97 18.45
N GLY A 126 -1.56 6.29 17.69
CA GLY A 126 -2.99 6.12 18.00
C GLY A 126 -3.89 7.28 17.57
N MET A 127 -3.32 8.42 17.11
CA MET A 127 -4.13 9.49 16.50
C MET A 127 -4.67 9.05 15.14
N VAL A 128 -3.83 8.38 14.35
CA VAL A 128 -4.18 7.65 13.13
C VAL A 128 -3.50 6.29 13.16
N GLY A 129 -4.15 5.26 12.63
CA GLY A 129 -3.62 3.89 12.60
C GLY A 129 -3.70 3.16 13.95
N SER A 130 -3.09 1.99 14.01
CA SER A 130 -3.12 1.08 15.16
C SER A 130 -2.26 1.59 16.34
N TRP A 131 -2.58 1.10 17.55
CA TRP A 131 -1.75 1.25 18.75
C TRP A 131 -0.37 0.58 18.66
N VAL A 132 -0.23 -0.42 17.81
CA VAL A 132 0.97 -1.24 17.67
C VAL A 132 1.51 -1.12 16.26
N ILE A 133 2.74 -0.67 16.13
CA ILE A 133 3.43 -0.62 14.83
C ILE A 133 3.96 -2.02 14.53
N LEU A 134 3.47 -2.62 13.46
CA LEU A 134 3.92 -3.90 12.96
C LEU A 134 4.99 -3.74 11.87
N PRO A 135 5.89 -4.74 11.69
CA PRO A 135 6.86 -4.73 10.60
C PRO A 135 6.19 -4.61 9.22
N GLY A 136 6.83 -3.90 8.30
CA GLY A 136 6.32 -3.72 6.94
C GLY A 136 5.27 -2.62 6.78
N GLY A 137 4.95 -1.87 7.84
CA GLY A 137 3.94 -0.81 7.77
C GLY A 137 2.51 -1.31 7.55
N SER A 138 2.32 -2.61 7.49
CA SER A 138 1.03 -3.31 7.34
C SER A 138 0.26 -3.41 8.66
N GLY A 139 0.49 -2.49 9.57
CA GLY A 139 -0.49 -2.22 10.61
C GLY A 139 -1.67 -1.57 9.95
N SER A 140 -2.63 -2.36 9.53
CA SER A 140 -3.86 -2.01 8.82
C SER A 140 -3.73 -0.68 8.07
N GLY A 141 -3.97 -0.62 6.79
CA GLY A 141 -4.02 0.62 6.01
C GLY A 141 -5.12 1.58 6.50
N SER A 142 -5.54 1.43 7.75
CA SER A 142 -6.46 2.31 8.45
C SER A 142 -5.78 3.65 8.67
N THR A 143 -6.15 4.61 7.86
CA THR A 143 -5.92 6.03 8.13
C THR A 143 -6.76 6.50 9.31
N VAL A 144 -7.65 5.65 9.82
CA VAL A 144 -8.56 5.85 10.93
C VAL A 144 -7.84 5.52 12.22
N GLY A 145 -7.76 6.49 13.12
CA GLY A 145 -7.24 6.31 14.47
C GLY A 145 -8.35 6.11 15.47
N HIS A 146 -7.94 6.10 16.71
CA HIS A 146 -8.87 5.87 17.82
C HIS A 146 -9.59 7.16 18.28
N VAL A 147 -9.19 8.32 17.72
CA VAL A 147 -9.80 9.64 18.02
C VAL A 147 -10.80 10.04 16.94
N TRP A 148 -10.48 9.81 15.68
CA TRP A 148 -11.35 10.12 14.54
C TRP A 148 -11.72 8.85 13.78
N GLU A 149 -12.96 8.78 13.37
CA GLU A 149 -13.48 7.68 12.58
C GLU A 149 -13.70 8.12 11.14
N SER A 150 -13.85 7.15 10.25
CA SER A 150 -14.15 7.33 8.83
C SER A 150 -15.56 6.88 8.49
N LEU A 151 -16.00 7.17 7.27
CA LEU A 151 -17.29 6.71 6.75
C LEU A 151 -17.34 5.18 6.70
N LEU A 152 -16.22 4.55 6.38
CA LEU A 152 -16.06 3.09 6.25
C LEU A 152 -14.99 2.57 7.21
N THR A 153 -15.10 1.32 7.61
CA THR A 153 -14.07 0.58 8.35
C THR A 153 -13.73 -0.72 7.63
N SER A 154 -12.48 -1.16 7.71
CA SER A 154 -12.02 -2.43 7.14
C SER A 154 -12.31 -3.61 8.08
N SER A 155 -12.27 -4.81 7.52
CA SER A 155 -12.25 -6.07 8.26
C SER A 155 -10.83 -6.63 8.31
N ALA A 156 -10.42 -7.21 9.43
CA ALA A 156 -9.13 -7.90 9.55
C ALA A 156 -9.04 -9.20 8.73
N ASP A 157 -10.15 -9.64 8.15
CA ASP A 157 -10.23 -10.84 7.31
C ASP A 157 -10.40 -10.54 5.82
N GLU A 158 -10.65 -9.29 5.44
CA GLU A 158 -10.86 -8.88 4.05
C GLU A 158 -10.03 -7.63 3.71
N GLY A 159 -9.16 -7.73 2.73
CA GLY A 159 -8.31 -6.62 2.31
C GLY A 159 -8.90 -5.73 1.21
N ASP A 160 -9.93 -6.22 0.50
CA ASP A 160 -10.54 -5.55 -0.65
C ASP A 160 -11.97 -5.07 -0.39
N ALA A 161 -12.44 -5.15 0.87
CA ALA A 161 -13.78 -4.72 1.27
C ALA A 161 -13.75 -3.79 2.49
N ALA A 162 -14.76 -2.94 2.58
CA ALA A 162 -15.00 -2.06 3.71
C ALA A 162 -16.50 -1.99 4.06
N TYR A 163 -16.76 -1.76 5.33
CA TYR A 163 -18.10 -1.78 5.92
C TYR A 163 -18.46 -0.39 6.44
N GLY A 164 -19.73 -0.04 6.33
CA GLY A 164 -20.23 1.23 6.84
C GLY A 164 -20.00 1.36 8.34
N HIS A 165 -19.48 2.52 8.73
CA HIS A 165 -19.23 2.89 10.13
C HIS A 165 -19.89 4.23 10.42
N LEU A 166 -19.24 5.39 10.19
CA LEU A 166 -19.97 6.66 10.18
C LEU A 166 -21.04 6.67 9.09
N ALA A 167 -20.82 6.02 7.94
CA ALA A 167 -21.84 5.83 6.93
C ALA A 167 -22.75 4.64 7.28
N GLN A 168 -24.05 4.89 7.36
CA GLN A 168 -25.07 3.84 7.48
C GLN A 168 -25.38 3.20 6.11
N THR A 169 -25.29 3.98 5.05
CA THR A 169 -25.63 3.58 3.69
C THR A 169 -24.61 4.10 2.69
N ILE A 170 -24.32 3.26 1.71
CA ILE A 170 -23.43 3.54 0.58
C ILE A 170 -24.26 3.35 -0.68
N GLU A 171 -24.25 4.30 -1.60
CA GLU A 171 -24.81 4.18 -2.92
C GLU A 171 -23.69 4.29 -3.95
N LEU A 172 -23.55 3.25 -4.80
CA LEU A 172 -22.51 3.14 -5.82
C LEU A 172 -23.17 2.76 -7.15
N PRO A 173 -23.04 3.59 -8.20
CA PRO A 173 -23.49 3.23 -9.53
C PRO A 173 -22.58 2.17 -10.17
N GLN A 174 -23.12 1.45 -11.16
CA GLN A 174 -22.33 0.47 -11.91
C GLN A 174 -21.14 1.12 -12.63
N SER A 175 -21.29 2.35 -13.08
CA SER A 175 -20.19 3.13 -13.68
C SER A 175 -19.07 3.47 -12.69
N ARG A 176 -19.33 3.45 -11.37
CA ARG A 176 -18.40 3.91 -10.33
C ARG A 176 -17.92 5.37 -10.51
N LEU A 177 -18.64 6.21 -11.25
CA LEU A 177 -18.30 7.63 -11.47
C LEU A 177 -18.63 8.53 -10.28
N TRP A 178 -19.36 8.01 -9.30
CA TRP A 178 -19.64 8.67 -8.04
C TRP A 178 -19.90 7.64 -6.93
N VAL A 179 -19.80 8.10 -5.69
CA VAL A 179 -20.26 7.35 -4.52
C VAL A 179 -20.96 8.32 -3.57
N ALA A 180 -22.07 7.88 -3.00
CA ALA A 180 -22.76 8.65 -1.97
C ALA A 180 -22.77 7.88 -0.64
N PHE A 181 -22.66 8.65 0.45
CA PHE A 181 -22.72 8.14 1.81
C PHE A 181 -23.82 8.86 2.59
N ASP A 182 -24.67 8.09 3.24
CA ASP A 182 -25.63 8.61 4.21
C ASP A 182 -25.07 8.36 5.63
N ILE A 183 -24.81 9.42 6.39
CA ILE A 183 -24.22 9.36 7.73
C ILE A 183 -25.23 8.82 8.73
N ASN A 184 -24.79 7.94 9.64
CA ASN A 184 -25.59 7.38 10.69
C ASN A 184 -26.15 8.50 11.59
N PRO A 185 -27.48 8.55 11.83
CA PRO A 185 -28.08 9.58 12.68
C PRO A 185 -27.62 9.58 14.13
N ALA A 186 -27.05 8.49 14.63
CA ALA A 186 -26.50 8.40 15.97
C ALA A 186 -25.04 8.91 16.07
N ALA A 187 -24.37 9.13 14.92
CA ALA A 187 -22.98 9.56 14.87
C ALA A 187 -22.80 10.95 15.51
N LYS A 188 -21.90 11.05 16.47
CA LYS A 188 -21.60 12.29 17.20
C LYS A 188 -20.14 12.36 17.60
N PHE A 189 -19.62 13.56 17.70
CA PHE A 189 -18.34 13.84 18.30
C PHE A 189 -18.37 13.71 19.83
N SER A 190 -17.20 13.69 20.45
CA SER A 190 -17.04 13.50 21.90
C SER A 190 -17.58 14.68 22.74
N ASP A 191 -17.84 15.81 22.15
CA ASP A 191 -18.51 16.96 22.76
C ASP A 191 -20.05 16.89 22.62
N GLY A 192 -20.57 15.86 21.98
CA GLY A 192 -21.99 15.63 21.76
C GLY A 192 -22.57 16.22 20.48
N THR A 193 -21.79 17.00 19.71
CA THR A 193 -22.26 17.55 18.43
C THR A 193 -22.42 16.45 17.38
N PRO A 194 -23.48 16.48 16.52
CA PRO A 194 -23.65 15.49 15.47
C PRO A 194 -22.54 15.55 14.42
N VAL A 195 -22.15 14.39 13.87
CA VAL A 195 -21.34 14.33 12.65
C VAL A 195 -22.23 14.57 11.46
N THR A 196 -21.84 15.50 10.57
CA THR A 196 -22.63 15.94 9.42
C THR A 196 -21.91 15.71 8.07
N ALA A 197 -22.66 15.75 6.97
CA ALA A 197 -22.08 15.71 5.65
C ALA A 197 -21.16 16.91 5.36
N GLN A 198 -21.41 18.04 6.03
CA GLN A 198 -20.55 19.21 5.97
C GLN A 198 -19.18 18.95 6.57
N ASP A 199 -19.08 18.23 7.71
CA ASP A 199 -17.80 17.86 8.30
C ASP A 199 -16.98 16.98 7.34
N VAL A 200 -17.61 16.04 6.65
CA VAL A 200 -16.98 15.19 5.63
C VAL A 200 -16.42 16.02 4.49
N ALA A 201 -17.27 16.87 3.89
CA ALA A 201 -16.88 17.69 2.76
C ALA A 201 -15.81 18.73 3.13
N TRP A 202 -15.91 19.33 4.32
CA TRP A 202 -14.91 20.25 4.87
C TRP A 202 -13.58 19.54 5.08
N THR A 203 -13.59 18.35 5.70
CA THR A 203 -12.38 17.54 5.92
C THR A 203 -11.68 17.27 4.61
N TYR A 204 -12.38 16.72 3.61
CA TYR A 204 -11.82 16.43 2.30
C TYR A 204 -11.15 17.66 1.67
N ARG A 205 -11.88 18.79 1.60
CA ARG A 205 -11.37 20.03 1.02
C ARG A 205 -10.14 20.57 1.79
N THR A 206 -10.18 20.50 3.12
CA THR A 206 -9.09 20.97 3.98
C THR A 206 -7.84 20.12 3.82
N LEU A 207 -7.98 18.79 3.77
CA LEU A 207 -6.84 17.88 3.57
C LEU A 207 -6.17 18.10 2.20
N LEU A 208 -6.95 18.36 1.15
CA LEU A 208 -6.39 18.69 -0.17
C LEU A 208 -5.71 20.06 -0.20
N ALA A 209 -6.30 21.08 0.46
CA ALA A 209 -5.78 22.43 0.43
C ALA A 209 -4.57 22.62 1.34
N GLN A 210 -4.58 22.07 2.55
CA GLN A 210 -3.65 22.36 3.63
C GLN A 210 -2.95 21.13 4.21
N GLY A 211 -3.36 19.92 3.82
CA GLY A 211 -2.76 18.67 4.25
C GLY A 211 -1.46 18.34 3.53
N ARG A 212 -0.95 17.15 3.78
CA ARG A 212 0.28 16.63 3.12
C ARG A 212 0.11 16.60 1.60
N PRO A 213 1.14 16.94 0.81
CA PRO A 213 1.08 16.94 -0.66
C PRO A 213 0.61 15.62 -1.28
N ALA A 214 0.95 14.49 -0.66
CA ALA A 214 0.50 13.16 -1.09
C ALA A 214 -1.03 13.04 -1.20
N MET A 215 -1.80 13.76 -0.35
CA MET A 215 -3.27 13.77 -0.43
C MET A 215 -3.77 14.27 -1.80
N ARG A 216 -3.13 15.27 -2.38
CA ARG A 216 -3.51 15.79 -3.70
C ARG A 216 -3.24 14.80 -4.83
N VAL A 217 -2.18 14.01 -4.70
CA VAL A 217 -1.86 12.95 -5.68
C VAL A 217 -2.84 11.79 -5.53
N GLN A 218 -3.06 11.33 -4.31
CA GLN A 218 -3.92 10.19 -4.00
C GLN A 218 -5.37 10.41 -4.45
N PHE A 219 -5.89 11.62 -4.33
CA PHE A 219 -7.27 11.98 -4.67
C PHE A 219 -7.39 12.85 -5.93
N ALA A 220 -6.40 12.77 -6.84
CA ALA A 220 -6.38 13.57 -8.06
C ALA A 220 -7.58 13.31 -8.98
N ASP A 221 -8.13 12.09 -8.96
CA ASP A 221 -9.27 11.67 -9.76
C ASP A 221 -10.64 11.99 -9.12
N VAL A 222 -10.66 12.56 -7.91
CA VAL A 222 -11.91 13.12 -7.35
C VAL A 222 -12.17 14.47 -7.98
N LYS A 223 -13.29 14.57 -8.70
CA LYS A 223 -13.71 15.80 -9.39
C LYS A 223 -14.21 16.85 -8.41
N ASP A 224 -15.14 16.45 -7.54
CA ASP A 224 -15.71 17.30 -6.50
C ASP A 224 -16.37 16.48 -5.38
N VAL A 225 -16.74 17.18 -4.30
CA VAL A 225 -17.54 16.64 -3.21
C VAL A 225 -18.74 17.56 -2.99
N GLU A 226 -19.93 16.97 -2.99
CA GLU A 226 -21.21 17.66 -2.89
C GLU A 226 -21.95 17.25 -1.61
N VAL A 227 -22.50 18.24 -0.90
CA VAL A 227 -23.40 18.03 0.25
C VAL A 227 -24.84 18.19 -0.25
N THR A 228 -25.56 17.08 -0.35
CA THR A 228 -26.94 17.06 -0.87
C THR A 228 -28.01 17.00 0.23
N GLY A 229 -27.57 16.94 1.50
CA GLY A 229 -28.42 16.97 2.68
C GLY A 229 -27.57 17.03 3.95
N GLU A 230 -28.20 17.25 5.11
CA GLU A 230 -27.50 17.33 6.40
C GLU A 230 -26.59 16.12 6.66
N ARG A 231 -27.00 14.93 6.19
CA ARG A 231 -26.33 13.65 6.43
C ARG A 231 -25.87 12.96 5.14
N ARG A 232 -26.05 13.58 3.96
CA ARG A 232 -25.72 12.97 2.68
C ARG A 232 -24.63 13.74 1.96
N VAL A 233 -23.53 13.04 1.68
CA VAL A 233 -22.38 13.54 0.90
C VAL A 233 -22.19 12.66 -0.34
N VAL A 234 -21.84 13.28 -1.46
CA VAL A 234 -21.57 12.61 -2.74
C VAL A 234 -20.18 13.01 -3.21
N PHE A 235 -19.36 12.03 -3.55
CA PHE A 235 -18.08 12.22 -4.22
C PHE A 235 -18.23 11.88 -5.69
N HIS A 236 -17.87 12.79 -6.58
CA HIS A 236 -17.86 12.60 -8.02
C HIS A 236 -16.44 12.37 -8.52
N PHE A 237 -16.24 11.47 -9.47
CA PHE A 237 -14.95 11.09 -10.01
C PHE A 237 -14.76 11.52 -11.46
N LEU A 238 -13.49 11.73 -11.86
CA LEU A 238 -13.12 12.14 -13.22
C LEU A 238 -13.12 10.95 -14.18
N SER A 239 -12.81 9.75 -13.69
CA SER A 239 -12.71 8.53 -14.48
C SER A 239 -13.03 7.30 -13.64
N THR A 240 -13.11 6.15 -14.27
CA THR A 240 -13.32 4.82 -13.64
C THR A 240 -12.02 4.02 -13.55
N GLU A 241 -10.88 4.61 -13.92
CA GLU A 241 -9.60 3.90 -13.95
C GLU A 241 -9.10 3.54 -12.54
N ASN A 242 -9.36 4.40 -11.55
CA ASN A 242 -9.06 4.11 -10.14
C ASN A 242 -10.29 3.51 -9.45
N ARG A 243 -10.41 2.19 -9.49
CA ARG A 243 -11.54 1.45 -8.90
C ARG A 243 -11.57 1.45 -7.37
N GLU A 244 -10.45 1.77 -6.71
CA GLU A 244 -10.36 1.84 -5.24
C GLU A 244 -10.91 3.16 -4.70
N LEU A 245 -11.00 4.19 -5.54
CA LEU A 245 -11.31 5.55 -5.14
C LEU A 245 -12.61 5.69 -4.30
N PRO A 246 -13.72 4.97 -4.60
CA PRO A 246 -14.91 5.00 -3.74
C PRO A 246 -14.63 4.51 -2.31
N MET A 247 -13.80 3.48 -2.14
CA MET A 247 -13.41 2.98 -0.82
C MET A 247 -12.41 3.92 -0.15
N MET A 248 -11.46 4.47 -0.90
CA MET A 248 -10.45 5.41 -0.40
C MET A 248 -11.07 6.69 0.17
N VAL A 249 -12.03 7.32 -0.50
CA VAL A 249 -12.72 8.51 0.04
C VAL A 249 -13.54 8.17 1.27
N GLY A 250 -14.11 6.96 1.34
CA GLY A 250 -14.83 6.46 2.51
C GLY A 250 -13.92 6.13 3.71
N GLY A 251 -12.65 5.85 3.47
CA GLY A 251 -11.62 5.60 4.49
C GLY A 251 -10.96 6.86 5.06
N LEU A 252 -11.28 8.06 4.57
CA LEU A 252 -10.76 9.29 5.15
C LEU A 252 -11.37 9.54 6.53
N PRO A 253 -10.58 9.93 7.54
CA PRO A 253 -11.09 10.32 8.83
C PRO A 253 -11.96 11.57 8.72
N VAL A 254 -13.05 11.65 9.47
CA VAL A 254 -13.93 12.80 9.52
C VAL A 254 -13.59 13.69 10.69
N LEU A 255 -13.21 14.91 10.41
CA LEU A 255 -12.78 15.91 11.38
C LEU A 255 -13.92 16.89 11.70
N PRO A 256 -14.06 17.35 12.96
CA PRO A 256 -15.09 18.32 13.34
C PRO A 256 -14.76 19.72 12.83
N GLU A 257 -15.46 20.22 11.81
CA GLU A 257 -15.25 21.55 11.25
C GLU A 257 -15.31 22.63 12.35
N HIS A 258 -16.26 22.52 13.28
CA HIS A 258 -16.44 23.51 14.35
C HIS A 258 -15.23 23.63 15.28
N PHE A 259 -14.49 22.54 15.54
CA PHE A 259 -13.27 22.60 16.34
C PHE A 259 -12.13 23.32 15.62
N PHE A 260 -12.02 23.16 14.32
CA PHE A 260 -10.96 23.79 13.51
C PHE A 260 -11.32 25.19 13.03
N THR A 261 -12.57 25.62 13.15
CA THR A 261 -13.01 26.97 12.76
C THR A 261 -12.22 28.02 13.52
N GLY A 262 -11.57 28.95 12.77
CA GLY A 262 -10.71 29.99 13.33
C GLY A 262 -9.29 29.54 13.68
N ARG A 263 -8.94 28.27 13.49
CA ARG A 263 -7.59 27.72 13.64
C ARG A 263 -6.91 27.57 12.27
N ASP A 264 -5.61 27.79 12.22
CA ASP A 264 -4.79 27.53 11.01
C ASP A 264 -4.45 26.04 10.96
N PHE A 265 -5.14 25.28 10.11
CA PHE A 265 -4.97 23.82 9.99
C PHE A 265 -3.54 23.41 9.60
N SER A 266 -2.79 24.28 8.91
CA SER A 266 -1.42 24.01 8.47
C SER A 266 -0.36 24.10 9.58
N ARG A 267 -0.77 24.53 10.78
CA ARG A 267 0.11 24.64 11.95
C ARG A 267 -0.02 23.44 12.88
N PRO A 268 1.05 23.11 13.63
CA PRO A 268 0.96 22.12 14.70
C PRO A 268 -0.16 22.44 15.69
N LEU A 269 -0.95 21.44 15.98
CA LEU A 269 -2.04 21.50 16.96
C LEU A 269 -1.50 21.04 18.31
N THR A 270 -1.59 21.88 19.33
CA THR A 270 -1.12 21.58 20.69
C THR A 270 -2.24 21.34 21.71
N ASP A 271 -3.47 21.68 21.33
CA ASP A 271 -4.68 21.39 22.12
C ASP A 271 -5.21 20.00 21.73
N PRO A 272 -5.65 19.18 22.70
CA PRO A 272 -6.31 17.91 22.42
C PRO A 272 -7.52 18.10 21.49
N PRO A 273 -7.57 17.39 20.34
CA PRO A 273 -8.68 17.52 19.41
C PRO A 273 -9.92 16.78 19.91
N ILE A 274 -11.07 17.26 19.45
CA ILE A 274 -12.36 16.57 19.52
C ILE A 274 -12.41 15.52 18.40
N GLY A 275 -12.97 14.36 18.67
CA GLY A 275 -13.15 13.29 17.67
C GLY A 275 -14.44 12.53 17.90
N SER A 276 -14.83 11.69 16.94
CA SER A 276 -15.99 10.79 17.02
C SER A 276 -15.64 9.41 17.59
N GLY A 277 -14.34 9.12 17.70
CA GLY A 277 -13.82 7.79 17.98
C GLY A 277 -14.00 7.28 19.43
N PRO A 278 -13.61 6.02 19.64
CA PRO A 278 -13.78 5.33 20.93
C PRO A 278 -12.90 5.88 22.05
N TYR A 279 -11.85 6.64 21.72
CA TYR A 279 -10.94 7.21 22.71
C TYR A 279 -10.83 8.73 22.57
N ARG A 280 -10.51 9.37 23.70
CA ARG A 280 -10.13 10.79 23.80
C ARG A 280 -8.80 10.91 24.51
N ILE A 281 -8.08 11.99 24.25
CA ILE A 281 -6.85 12.34 24.98
C ILE A 281 -7.26 12.79 26.39
N ALA A 282 -6.82 12.05 27.41
CA ALA A 282 -7.10 12.35 28.81
C ALA A 282 -6.01 13.20 29.45
N SER A 283 -4.73 12.90 29.16
CA SER A 283 -3.57 13.66 29.63
C SER A 283 -2.37 13.41 28.74
N PHE A 284 -1.41 14.32 28.78
CA PHE A 284 -0.14 14.19 28.07
C PHE A 284 0.96 15.03 28.71
N ASP A 285 2.21 14.59 28.52
CA ASP A 285 3.41 15.43 28.67
C ASP A 285 4.08 15.46 27.28
N MET A 286 4.04 16.65 26.64
CA MET A 286 4.43 16.81 25.24
C MET A 286 5.82 16.22 25.00
N GLY A 287 5.89 15.29 24.07
CA GLY A 287 7.11 14.58 23.67
C GLY A 287 7.55 13.45 24.59
N ARG A 288 6.85 13.18 25.68
CA ARG A 288 7.20 12.16 26.67
C ARG A 288 6.18 11.06 26.83
N ASP A 289 4.90 11.41 27.09
CA ASP A 289 3.85 10.44 27.27
C ASP A 289 2.47 10.98 26.87
N MET A 290 1.59 10.04 26.54
CA MET A 290 0.22 10.28 26.14
C MET A 290 -0.68 9.24 26.82
N VAL A 291 -1.82 9.68 27.35
CA VAL A 291 -2.86 8.81 27.89
C VAL A 291 -4.15 9.05 27.12
N PHE A 292 -4.63 8.00 26.47
CA PHE A 292 -5.96 7.95 25.91
C PHE A 292 -6.90 7.28 26.89
N GLU A 293 -8.14 7.78 26.99
CA GLU A 293 -9.20 7.23 27.81
C GLU A 293 -10.38 6.85 26.94
N ARG A 294 -10.92 5.65 27.16
CA ARG A 294 -12.09 5.18 26.43
C ARG A 294 -13.30 6.06 26.72
N ASN A 295 -14.00 6.45 25.67
CA ASN A 295 -15.25 7.18 25.75
C ASN A 295 -16.40 6.18 26.09
N PRO A 296 -16.97 6.19 27.31
CA PRO A 296 -18.04 5.26 27.66
C PRO A 296 -19.32 5.54 26.84
N ASP A 297 -19.51 6.74 26.37
CA ASP A 297 -20.65 7.18 25.56
C ASP A 297 -20.38 7.16 24.06
N TRP A 298 -19.37 6.39 23.64
CA TRP A 298 -19.05 6.23 22.25
C TRP A 298 -20.25 5.72 21.46
N TRP A 299 -20.62 6.46 20.43
CA TRP A 299 -21.87 6.27 19.69
C TRP A 299 -21.92 4.93 18.94
N ALA A 300 -20.77 4.38 18.50
CA ALA A 300 -20.67 3.18 17.69
C ALA A 300 -20.45 1.88 18.50
N ARG A 301 -20.43 1.96 19.85
CA ARG A 301 -20.11 0.79 20.71
C ARG A 301 -21.00 -0.43 20.49
N ASP A 302 -22.25 -0.22 20.07
CA ASP A 302 -23.25 -1.25 19.83
C ASP A 302 -23.45 -1.56 18.35
N LEU A 303 -22.67 -0.93 17.45
CA LEU A 303 -22.69 -1.26 16.03
C LEU A 303 -21.94 -2.57 15.75
N PRO A 304 -22.32 -3.32 14.69
CA PRO A 304 -21.58 -4.53 14.27
C PRO A 304 -20.08 -4.32 14.14
N THR A 305 -19.65 -3.13 13.72
CA THR A 305 -18.25 -2.73 13.55
C THR A 305 -17.55 -2.29 14.84
N GLY A 306 -18.32 -2.04 15.94
CA GLY A 306 -17.81 -1.58 17.23
C GLY A 306 -17.80 -2.64 18.34
N ILE A 307 -18.69 -3.65 18.22
CA ILE A 307 -18.83 -4.72 19.21
C ILE A 307 -17.49 -5.49 19.34
N GLY A 308 -17.08 -5.76 20.60
CA GLY A 308 -15.89 -6.57 20.90
C GLY A 308 -14.55 -5.89 20.66
N THR A 309 -14.56 -4.61 20.27
CA THR A 309 -13.34 -3.81 20.01
C THR A 309 -13.12 -2.73 21.07
N ASN A 310 -11.92 -2.14 21.13
CA ASN A 310 -11.61 -0.99 21.99
C ASN A 310 -11.92 -1.28 23.48
N ASN A 311 -11.34 -2.37 24.00
CA ASN A 311 -11.73 -2.92 25.30
C ASN A 311 -10.99 -2.29 26.50
N PHE A 312 -9.87 -1.62 26.31
CA PHE A 312 -9.10 -0.99 27.38
C PHE A 312 -9.75 0.32 27.84
N ASP A 313 -9.82 0.58 29.16
CA ASP A 313 -10.24 1.88 29.67
C ASP A 313 -9.22 2.96 29.37
N ARG A 314 -7.93 2.61 29.45
CA ARG A 314 -6.82 3.53 29.21
C ARG A 314 -5.73 2.88 28.38
N VAL A 315 -5.21 3.63 27.43
CA VAL A 315 -4.01 3.30 26.67
C VAL A 315 -2.97 4.39 26.96
N ARG A 316 -1.89 4.04 27.65
CA ARG A 316 -0.77 4.91 27.91
C ARG A 316 0.36 4.58 26.95
N ILE A 317 0.94 5.60 26.31
CA ILE A 317 2.07 5.48 25.40
C ILE A 317 3.21 6.33 25.94
N ASP A 318 4.33 5.68 26.29
CA ASP A 318 5.56 6.33 26.71
C ASP A 318 6.53 6.41 25.52
N TYR A 319 7.14 7.59 25.30
CA TYR A 319 8.05 7.86 24.18
C TYR A 319 9.50 7.75 24.61
N TYR A 320 10.25 6.94 23.89
CA TYR A 320 11.66 6.66 24.15
C TYR A 320 12.52 7.14 22.97
N ARG A 321 13.56 7.93 23.25
CA ARG A 321 14.53 8.34 22.21
C ARG A 321 15.39 7.17 21.75
N ASP A 322 15.64 6.19 22.63
CA ASP A 322 16.40 4.99 22.35
C ASP A 322 15.53 3.75 22.59
N LEU A 323 15.36 2.95 21.53
CA LEU A 323 14.58 1.71 21.58
C LEU A 323 15.22 0.63 22.46
N THR A 324 16.52 0.74 22.79
CA THR A 324 17.18 -0.13 23.76
C THR A 324 16.63 0.14 25.17
N VAL A 325 16.44 1.41 25.51
CA VAL A 325 15.81 1.81 26.79
C VAL A 325 14.35 1.33 26.85
N ALA A 326 13.63 1.42 25.74
CA ALA A 326 12.26 0.89 25.65
C ALA A 326 12.23 -0.65 25.86
N MET A 327 13.26 -1.37 25.41
CA MET A 327 13.38 -2.82 25.66
C MET A 327 13.63 -3.10 27.15
N GLU A 328 14.49 -2.35 27.80
CA GLU A 328 14.72 -2.51 29.25
C GLU A 328 13.47 -2.13 30.08
N ALA A 329 12.70 -1.11 29.65
CA ALA A 329 11.41 -0.77 30.25
C ALA A 329 10.38 -1.92 30.08
N PHE A 330 10.36 -2.62 28.94
CA PHE A 330 9.56 -3.82 28.75
C PHE A 330 9.99 -4.95 29.67
N LYS A 331 11.30 -5.26 29.78
CA LYS A 331 11.82 -6.28 30.69
C LYS A 331 11.48 -5.96 32.15
N ALA A 332 11.51 -4.69 32.53
CA ALA A 332 11.13 -4.21 33.86
C ALA A 332 9.59 -4.18 34.09
N GLY A 333 8.79 -4.52 33.07
CA GLY A 333 7.31 -4.51 33.12
C GLY A 333 6.71 -3.12 33.24
N GLN A 334 7.41 -2.09 32.77
CA GLN A 334 6.87 -0.74 32.61
C GLN A 334 6.07 -0.60 31.31
N VAL A 335 6.35 -1.44 30.33
CA VAL A 335 5.66 -1.57 29.04
C VAL A 335 5.03 -2.96 28.99
N ASP A 336 3.79 -3.07 28.56
CA ASP A 336 3.02 -4.32 28.63
C ASP A 336 3.12 -5.16 27.36
N LEU A 337 3.37 -4.53 26.19
CA LEU A 337 3.46 -5.22 24.90
C LEU A 337 4.49 -4.56 23.99
N ARG A 338 5.16 -5.38 23.17
CA ARG A 338 6.05 -4.96 22.08
C ARG A 338 5.85 -5.81 20.85
N SER A 339 5.87 -5.18 19.67
CA SER A 339 6.20 -5.83 18.42
C SER A 339 7.70 -5.71 18.13
N GLU A 340 8.31 -6.70 17.49
CA GLU A 340 9.73 -6.70 17.15
C GLU A 340 9.91 -6.95 15.64
N ASN A 341 10.62 -6.05 14.99
CA ASN A 341 10.86 -6.10 13.54
C ASN A 341 12.27 -6.58 13.17
N THR A 342 13.09 -6.95 14.16
CA THR A 342 14.47 -7.34 13.94
C THR A 342 14.68 -8.80 14.36
N ALA A 343 14.89 -9.69 13.41
CA ALA A 343 15.10 -11.12 13.65
C ALA A 343 16.19 -11.39 14.69
N ALA A 344 17.33 -10.70 14.60
CA ALA A 344 18.42 -10.85 15.57
C ALA A 344 18.00 -10.50 17.00
N ARG A 345 17.22 -9.40 17.18
CA ARG A 345 16.72 -9.01 18.50
C ARG A 345 15.67 -9.98 19.00
N TRP A 346 14.76 -10.42 18.12
CA TRP A 346 13.77 -11.45 18.45
C TRP A 346 14.42 -12.75 18.93
N ALA A 347 15.50 -13.17 18.28
CA ALA A 347 16.24 -14.37 18.66
C ALA A 347 17.01 -14.23 19.97
N THR A 348 17.57 -13.05 20.28
CA THR A 348 18.59 -12.93 21.34
C THR A 348 18.16 -12.08 22.54
N ALA A 349 17.26 -11.08 22.37
CA ALA A 349 16.92 -10.14 23.43
C ALA A 349 15.75 -10.60 24.31
N TYR A 350 14.97 -11.58 23.86
CA TYR A 350 13.79 -12.10 24.55
C TYR A 350 14.08 -13.42 25.30
N ASP A 351 15.29 -13.58 25.81
CA ASP A 351 15.67 -14.67 26.71
C ASP A 351 16.04 -14.09 28.09
N PHE A 352 15.00 -13.83 28.89
CA PHE A 352 15.15 -13.29 30.25
C PHE A 352 14.16 -13.98 31.20
N PRO A 353 14.36 -13.90 32.56
CA PRO A 353 13.62 -14.71 33.52
C PRO A 353 12.11 -14.68 33.40
N ALA A 354 11.50 -13.53 33.07
CA ALA A 354 10.06 -13.44 32.93
C ALA A 354 9.52 -14.20 31.70
N VAL A 355 10.30 -14.35 30.64
CA VAL A 355 9.94 -15.20 29.48
C VAL A 355 10.06 -16.68 29.87
N GLN A 356 11.15 -17.05 30.55
CA GLN A 356 11.41 -18.43 30.99
C GLN A 356 10.35 -18.92 31.98
N SER A 357 9.82 -18.03 32.84
CA SER A 357 8.76 -18.34 33.81
C SER A 357 7.34 -18.25 33.24
N GLY A 358 7.17 -17.84 31.98
CA GLY A 358 5.85 -17.67 31.36
C GLY A 358 5.07 -16.41 31.80
N LEU A 359 5.71 -15.50 32.54
CA LEU A 359 5.17 -14.18 32.87
C LEU A 359 5.15 -13.25 31.65
N VAL A 360 6.07 -13.45 30.72
CA VAL A 360 6.07 -12.81 29.41
C VAL A 360 5.86 -13.89 28.37
N ILE A 361 4.86 -13.67 27.51
CA ILE A 361 4.57 -14.53 26.36
C ILE A 361 5.33 -13.97 25.16
N LYS A 362 5.98 -14.86 24.42
CA LYS A 362 6.64 -14.60 23.15
C LYS A 362 5.90 -15.41 22.08
N HIS A 363 5.32 -14.75 21.08
CA HIS A 363 4.50 -15.43 20.08
C HIS A 363 4.72 -14.86 18.68
N ASN A 364 4.64 -15.73 17.68
CA ASN A 364 4.68 -15.40 16.27
C ASN A 364 3.27 -15.49 15.69
N PHE A 365 2.67 -14.35 15.36
CA PHE A 365 1.36 -14.31 14.71
C PHE A 365 1.54 -14.40 13.20
N ARG A 366 1.11 -15.52 12.62
CA ARG A 366 1.13 -15.69 11.17
C ARG A 366 0.05 -14.82 10.54
N HIS A 367 0.42 -14.09 9.48
CA HIS A 367 -0.50 -13.32 8.66
C HIS A 367 -0.56 -13.85 7.22
N HIS A 368 -1.63 -13.49 6.51
CA HIS A 368 -1.85 -13.79 5.10
C HIS A 368 -2.01 -12.49 4.28
N LEU A 369 -1.31 -11.45 4.71
CA LEU A 369 -1.24 -10.18 3.98
C LEU A 369 -0.26 -10.34 2.82
N PRO A 370 -0.58 -9.82 1.62
CA PRO A 370 0.41 -9.73 0.56
C PRO A 370 1.64 -8.96 1.06
N THR A 371 2.82 -9.51 0.85
CA THR A 371 4.07 -8.87 1.27
C THR A 371 4.84 -8.27 0.11
N GLY A 372 4.43 -8.60 -1.13
CA GLY A 372 5.15 -8.18 -2.31
C GLY A 372 6.56 -8.77 -2.39
N LEU A 373 7.44 -8.16 -3.17
CA LEU A 373 8.81 -8.62 -3.37
C LEU A 373 9.82 -7.58 -2.93
N GLN A 374 10.71 -7.94 -2.00
CA GLN A 374 11.98 -7.26 -1.78
C GLN A 374 13.08 -8.01 -2.53
N GLY A 375 13.93 -7.29 -3.27
CA GLY A 375 15.01 -7.93 -4.02
C GLY A 375 16.07 -6.97 -4.53
N TRP A 376 17.12 -7.54 -5.13
CA TRP A 376 18.15 -6.76 -5.81
C TRP A 376 17.67 -6.48 -7.23
N ALA A 377 17.28 -5.23 -7.51
CA ALA A 377 16.85 -4.76 -8.81
C ALA A 377 18.06 -4.54 -9.72
N MET A 378 18.10 -5.22 -10.86
CA MET A 378 19.14 -5.10 -11.87
C MET A 378 18.67 -4.14 -12.98
N ASN A 379 19.32 -3.00 -13.12
CA ASN A 379 18.95 -1.99 -14.09
C ASN A 379 19.26 -2.46 -15.53
N THR A 380 18.24 -2.95 -16.22
CA THR A 380 18.37 -3.48 -17.60
C THR A 380 18.73 -2.43 -18.65
N ARG A 381 18.70 -1.15 -18.30
CA ARG A 381 19.21 -0.05 -19.15
C ARG A 381 20.74 -0.08 -19.23
N ARG A 382 21.40 -0.73 -18.27
CA ARG A 382 22.84 -0.94 -18.25
C ARG A 382 23.21 -2.17 -19.10
N LYS A 383 24.21 -2.02 -19.96
CA LYS A 383 24.67 -3.09 -20.88
C LYS A 383 24.96 -4.41 -20.14
N VAL A 384 25.50 -4.33 -18.93
CA VAL A 384 25.86 -5.50 -18.10
C VAL A 384 24.64 -6.35 -17.74
N PHE A 385 23.45 -5.76 -17.58
CA PHE A 385 22.22 -6.46 -17.22
C PHE A 385 21.19 -6.59 -18.35
N ALA A 386 21.56 -6.22 -19.58
CA ALA A 386 20.65 -6.32 -20.73
C ALA A 386 20.29 -7.77 -21.07
N ASP A 387 21.24 -8.71 -20.95
CA ASP A 387 21.02 -10.13 -21.23
C ASP A 387 20.38 -10.86 -20.03
N PRO A 388 19.19 -11.51 -20.19
CA PRO A 388 18.54 -12.22 -19.09
C PRO A 388 19.36 -13.37 -18.52
N ARG A 389 20.25 -14.00 -19.31
CA ARG A 389 21.15 -15.07 -18.83
C ARG A 389 22.16 -14.56 -17.80
N VAL A 390 22.62 -13.31 -17.96
CA VAL A 390 23.49 -12.64 -16.98
C VAL A 390 22.72 -12.39 -15.69
N ARG A 391 21.48 -11.91 -15.79
CA ARG A 391 20.64 -11.66 -14.62
C ARG A 391 20.33 -12.95 -13.85
N GLU A 392 19.99 -14.01 -14.56
CA GLU A 392 19.81 -15.34 -13.97
C GLU A 392 21.09 -15.81 -13.27
N ALA A 393 22.24 -15.73 -13.92
CA ALA A 393 23.52 -16.14 -13.35
C ALA A 393 23.85 -15.39 -12.05
N ILE A 394 23.58 -14.08 -11.98
CA ILE A 394 23.74 -13.26 -10.79
C ILE A 394 22.76 -13.70 -9.70
N GLY A 395 21.50 -14.02 -10.06
CA GLY A 395 20.49 -14.52 -9.14
C GLY A 395 20.81 -15.88 -8.53
N LEU A 396 21.43 -16.78 -9.31
CA LEU A 396 21.78 -18.14 -8.86
C LEU A 396 22.81 -18.14 -7.72
N VAL A 397 23.68 -17.14 -7.62
CA VAL A 397 24.75 -17.14 -6.62
C VAL A 397 24.35 -16.51 -5.28
N TYR A 398 23.14 -16.00 -5.14
CA TYR A 398 22.63 -15.50 -3.86
C TYR A 398 22.31 -16.65 -2.91
N ASP A 399 23.17 -16.85 -1.90
CA ASP A 399 22.99 -17.91 -0.88
C ASP A 399 22.08 -17.44 0.25
N PHE A 400 20.75 -17.53 0.00
CA PHE A 400 19.74 -17.17 0.98
C PHE A 400 19.83 -18.04 2.25
N GLN A 401 20.06 -19.35 2.11
CA GLN A 401 20.09 -20.27 3.26
C GLN A 401 21.22 -19.92 4.22
N TRP A 402 22.39 -19.53 3.68
CA TRP A 402 23.48 -19.03 4.51
C TRP A 402 23.12 -17.72 5.20
N ALA A 403 22.54 -16.76 4.45
CA ALA A 403 22.11 -15.47 4.99
C ALA A 403 21.04 -15.66 6.08
N ASN A 404 20.04 -16.49 5.83
CA ASN A 404 18.97 -16.77 6.79
C ASN A 404 19.50 -17.39 8.08
N LYS A 405 20.39 -18.38 7.97
CA LYS A 405 20.98 -19.05 9.11
C LYS A 405 21.89 -18.12 9.95
N ASN A 406 22.75 -17.34 9.29
CA ASN A 406 23.84 -16.61 9.97
C ASN A 406 23.48 -15.15 10.30
N LEU A 407 22.60 -14.51 9.53
CA LEU A 407 22.21 -13.11 9.73
C LEU A 407 20.81 -12.97 10.34
N PHE A 408 19.90 -13.90 10.03
CA PHE A 408 18.49 -13.79 10.38
C PHE A 408 17.98 -14.89 11.32
N TYR A 409 18.86 -15.74 11.82
CA TYR A 409 18.53 -16.78 12.82
C TYR A 409 17.44 -17.77 12.35
N GLY A 410 17.28 -17.95 11.04
CA GLY A 410 16.27 -18.83 10.46
C GLY A 410 14.86 -18.24 10.39
N ASP A 411 14.70 -16.94 10.62
CA ASP A 411 13.43 -16.28 10.84
C ASP A 411 12.68 -15.89 9.55
N TYR A 412 13.40 -15.75 8.43
CA TYR A 412 12.80 -15.33 7.16
C TYR A 412 12.56 -16.50 6.21
N THR A 413 11.61 -16.27 5.28
CA THR A 413 11.37 -17.14 4.13
C THR A 413 11.91 -16.44 2.88
N ARG A 414 12.49 -17.21 1.94
CA ARG A 414 12.87 -16.66 0.65
C ARG A 414 11.62 -16.31 -0.15
N SER A 415 11.53 -15.07 -0.60
CA SER A 415 10.44 -14.67 -1.50
C SER A 415 10.65 -15.31 -2.88
N ASP A 416 9.59 -15.83 -3.49
CA ASP A 416 9.62 -16.47 -4.79
C ASP A 416 8.52 -15.95 -5.74
N SER A 417 7.86 -14.84 -5.35
CA SER A 417 6.81 -14.17 -6.13
C SER A 417 6.86 -12.66 -5.92
N TYR A 418 6.45 -11.90 -6.94
CA TYR A 418 6.15 -10.47 -6.80
C TYR A 418 4.87 -10.23 -5.99
N PHE A 419 4.01 -11.24 -5.90
CA PHE A 419 2.77 -11.25 -5.11
C PHE A 419 2.88 -12.18 -3.90
N GLU A 420 4.04 -12.19 -3.25
CA GLU A 420 4.38 -13.08 -2.14
C GLU A 420 3.30 -13.08 -1.05
N ASN A 421 3.05 -14.28 -0.47
CA ASN A 421 2.08 -14.52 0.59
C ASN A 421 0.62 -14.23 0.20
N SER A 422 0.28 -14.34 -1.08
CA SER A 422 -1.09 -14.16 -1.59
C SER A 422 -1.45 -15.23 -2.63
N ASP A 423 -2.74 -15.33 -2.96
CA ASP A 423 -3.23 -16.19 -4.04
C ASP A 423 -2.99 -15.60 -5.45
N LEU A 424 -2.41 -14.40 -5.53
CA LEU A 424 -1.95 -13.78 -6.78
C LEU A 424 -0.59 -14.31 -7.23
N ALA A 425 0.14 -15.02 -6.35
CA ALA A 425 1.44 -15.61 -6.65
C ALA A 425 1.31 -16.77 -7.65
N SER A 426 2.15 -16.78 -8.68
CA SER A 426 2.21 -17.88 -9.64
C SER A 426 2.82 -19.14 -9.02
N SER A 427 2.36 -20.31 -9.44
CA SER A 427 2.90 -21.59 -8.98
C SER A 427 2.90 -22.64 -10.08
N GLY A 428 3.73 -23.68 -9.95
CA GLY A 428 3.82 -24.78 -10.91
C GLY A 428 4.07 -24.30 -12.35
N VAL A 429 3.44 -24.95 -13.32
CA VAL A 429 3.44 -24.55 -14.74
C VAL A 429 2.12 -23.84 -15.10
N PRO A 430 2.11 -22.91 -16.07
CA PRO A 430 0.89 -22.18 -16.42
C PRO A 430 -0.17 -23.12 -17.01
N GLN A 431 -1.42 -22.96 -16.55
CA GLN A 431 -2.56 -23.77 -16.97
C GLN A 431 -3.80 -22.90 -17.19
N GLY A 432 -4.83 -23.48 -17.83
CA GLY A 432 -6.14 -22.87 -17.97
C GLY A 432 -6.11 -21.47 -18.60
N ASP A 433 -6.69 -20.51 -17.91
CA ASP A 433 -6.80 -19.12 -18.42
C ASP A 433 -5.47 -18.37 -18.33
N GLU A 434 -4.60 -18.68 -17.36
CA GLU A 434 -3.23 -18.15 -17.32
C GLU A 434 -2.45 -18.53 -18.60
N LEU A 435 -2.47 -19.81 -18.98
CA LEU A 435 -1.80 -20.27 -20.20
C LEU A 435 -2.35 -19.57 -21.45
N LYS A 436 -3.68 -19.39 -21.54
CA LYS A 436 -4.29 -18.68 -22.66
C LYS A 436 -3.82 -17.23 -22.80
N LEU A 437 -3.58 -16.56 -21.67
CA LEU A 437 -3.05 -15.19 -21.65
C LEU A 437 -1.58 -15.11 -22.08
N LEU A 438 -0.79 -16.14 -21.76
CA LEU A 438 0.64 -16.22 -22.12
C LEU A 438 0.88 -16.70 -23.56
N GLU A 439 -0.04 -17.50 -24.13
CA GLU A 439 0.12 -18.14 -25.46
C GLU A 439 0.41 -17.16 -26.59
N PRO A 440 -0.20 -15.96 -26.69
CA PRO A 440 0.15 -14.97 -27.72
C PRO A 440 1.61 -14.52 -27.70
N PHE A 441 2.29 -14.63 -26.56
CA PHE A 441 3.68 -14.19 -26.35
C PHE A 441 4.68 -15.36 -26.30
N ARG A 442 4.27 -16.55 -26.68
CA ARG A 442 5.10 -17.79 -26.58
C ARG A 442 6.46 -17.67 -27.28
N GLN A 443 6.54 -16.92 -28.38
CA GLN A 443 7.77 -16.74 -29.13
C GLN A 443 8.77 -15.77 -28.48
N GLU A 444 8.27 -14.83 -27.68
CA GLU A 444 9.07 -13.82 -27.00
C GLU A 444 9.45 -14.24 -25.58
N LEU A 445 8.68 -15.14 -24.97
CA LEU A 445 8.91 -15.58 -23.59
C LEU A 445 9.87 -16.80 -23.54
N PRO A 446 10.59 -16.97 -22.42
CA PRO A 446 11.47 -18.14 -22.24
C PRO A 446 10.68 -19.45 -22.39
N PRO A 447 11.14 -20.41 -23.21
CA PRO A 447 10.41 -21.69 -23.38
C PRO A 447 10.17 -22.45 -22.07
N ALA A 448 11.12 -22.40 -21.13
CA ALA A 448 11.02 -23.06 -19.82
C ALA A 448 9.86 -22.51 -18.98
N LEU A 449 9.44 -21.26 -19.18
CA LEU A 449 8.27 -20.68 -18.51
C LEU A 449 7.00 -21.52 -18.72
N PHE A 450 6.88 -22.21 -19.85
CA PHE A 450 5.70 -23.01 -20.21
C PHE A 450 5.80 -24.48 -19.78
N THR A 451 6.98 -24.96 -19.43
CA THR A 451 7.24 -26.41 -19.21
C THR A 451 7.75 -26.71 -17.81
N ASP A 452 8.36 -25.73 -17.13
CA ASP A 452 9.01 -25.93 -15.86
C ASP A 452 8.43 -24.97 -14.80
N PRO A 453 8.29 -25.40 -13.53
CA PRO A 453 8.00 -24.49 -12.45
C PRO A 453 9.20 -23.55 -12.21
N PHE A 454 8.94 -22.27 -11.95
CA PHE A 454 10.00 -21.37 -11.51
C PHE A 454 10.49 -21.80 -10.12
N THR A 455 11.80 -21.95 -9.96
CA THR A 455 12.40 -22.33 -8.68
C THR A 455 13.68 -21.55 -8.44
N LEU A 456 13.83 -21.05 -7.22
CA LEU A 456 15.04 -20.40 -6.77
C LEU A 456 16.07 -21.44 -6.28
N PRO A 457 17.38 -21.15 -6.40
CA PRO A 457 18.43 -22.05 -5.89
C PRO A 457 18.32 -22.24 -4.38
N VAL A 458 18.51 -23.48 -3.95
CA VAL A 458 18.56 -23.85 -2.53
C VAL A 458 19.96 -24.39 -2.24
N THR A 459 20.58 -23.93 -1.14
CA THR A 459 21.85 -24.42 -0.64
C THR A 459 21.67 -25.13 0.71
N ASP A 460 22.72 -25.70 1.26
CA ASP A 460 22.74 -26.27 2.62
C ASP A 460 23.01 -25.23 3.72
N GLY A 461 23.17 -23.95 3.36
CA GLY A 461 23.50 -22.87 4.28
C GLY A 461 24.91 -22.93 4.85
N SER A 462 25.81 -23.73 4.29
CA SER A 462 27.22 -23.78 4.68
C SER A 462 28.06 -22.66 4.09
N GLY A 463 27.54 -21.91 3.09
CA GLY A 463 28.28 -20.96 2.27
C GLY A 463 29.03 -21.64 1.10
N ASN A 464 28.85 -22.94 0.93
CA ASN A 464 29.42 -23.68 -0.20
C ASN A 464 28.37 -23.76 -1.34
N ASN A 465 28.28 -22.71 -2.13
CA ASN A 465 27.38 -22.62 -3.29
C ASN A 465 28.06 -22.99 -4.62
N ARG A 466 29.03 -23.94 -4.60
CA ARG A 466 29.82 -24.32 -5.78
C ARG A 466 28.96 -24.74 -6.96
N GLN A 467 27.88 -25.48 -6.76
CA GLN A 467 26.99 -25.92 -7.82
C GLN A 467 26.34 -24.74 -8.53
N GLN A 468 25.85 -23.77 -7.77
CA GLN A 468 25.24 -22.54 -8.27
C GLN A 468 26.26 -21.68 -9.05
N LEU A 469 27.48 -21.57 -8.55
CA LEU A 469 28.56 -20.89 -9.26
C LEU A 469 28.91 -21.54 -10.60
N LEU A 470 28.92 -22.87 -10.70
CA LEU A 470 29.15 -23.57 -11.96
C LEU A 470 28.00 -23.35 -12.96
N GLN A 471 26.77 -23.36 -12.50
CA GLN A 471 25.62 -23.05 -13.35
C GLN A 471 25.67 -21.59 -13.83
N ALA A 472 25.96 -20.65 -12.94
CA ALA A 472 26.11 -19.24 -13.27
C ALA A 472 27.21 -19.02 -14.33
N LEU A 473 28.40 -19.64 -14.16
CA LEU A 473 29.48 -19.55 -15.16
C LEU A 473 29.06 -20.09 -16.53
N LYS A 474 28.28 -21.18 -16.58
CA LYS A 474 27.76 -21.72 -17.85
C LYS A 474 26.82 -20.72 -18.55
N LEU A 475 25.94 -20.05 -17.80
CA LEU A 475 25.06 -19.00 -18.33
C LEU A 475 25.88 -17.79 -18.83
N MET A 476 26.89 -17.38 -18.06
CA MET A 476 27.79 -16.30 -18.46
C MET A 476 28.52 -16.62 -19.78
N GLN A 477 29.01 -17.86 -19.93
CA GLN A 477 29.62 -18.30 -21.20
C GLN A 477 28.63 -18.28 -22.38
N GLN A 478 27.42 -18.72 -22.17
CA GLN A 478 26.35 -18.62 -23.19
C GLN A 478 26.01 -17.17 -23.54
N ALA A 479 26.20 -16.24 -22.60
CA ALA A 479 26.01 -14.80 -22.81
C ALA A 479 27.26 -14.09 -23.40
N GLY A 480 28.33 -14.85 -23.70
CA GLY A 480 29.56 -14.31 -24.35
C GLY A 480 30.64 -13.83 -23.36
N TRP A 481 30.58 -14.25 -22.12
CA TRP A 481 31.55 -13.92 -21.08
C TRP A 481 32.42 -15.13 -20.76
N ASP A 482 33.73 -14.99 -20.71
CA ASP A 482 34.67 -16.07 -20.40
C ASP A 482 35.57 -15.71 -19.21
N VAL A 483 36.02 -16.71 -18.46
CA VAL A 483 36.98 -16.51 -17.38
C VAL A 483 38.42 -16.56 -17.93
N LYS A 484 39.14 -15.43 -17.85
CA LYS A 484 40.57 -15.31 -18.16
C LYS A 484 41.30 -14.69 -16.97
N ASP A 485 42.37 -15.32 -16.53
CA ASP A 485 43.18 -14.85 -15.39
C ASP A 485 42.34 -14.52 -14.12
N ARG A 486 41.34 -15.37 -13.82
CA ARG A 486 40.36 -15.22 -12.71
C ARG A 486 39.41 -14.01 -12.87
N LYS A 487 39.35 -13.41 -14.06
CA LYS A 487 38.43 -12.32 -14.37
C LYS A 487 37.40 -12.80 -15.38
N LEU A 488 36.15 -12.44 -15.15
CA LEU A 488 35.08 -12.66 -16.12
C LEU A 488 35.12 -11.52 -17.15
N VAL A 489 35.49 -11.83 -18.40
CA VAL A 489 35.72 -10.84 -19.43
C VAL A 489 34.84 -11.09 -20.64
N ASP A 490 34.53 -10.02 -21.39
CA ASP A 490 33.83 -10.08 -22.68
C ASP A 490 34.81 -10.46 -23.82
N ALA A 491 34.32 -10.46 -25.05
CA ALA A 491 35.10 -10.79 -26.24
C ALA A 491 36.29 -9.82 -26.46
N ASP A 492 36.17 -8.59 -25.99
CA ASP A 492 37.20 -7.54 -26.08
C ASP A 492 38.21 -7.61 -24.93
N GLY A 493 38.04 -8.54 -24.00
CA GLY A 493 38.89 -8.71 -22.82
C GLY A 493 38.57 -7.73 -21.68
N GLN A 494 37.45 -7.03 -21.72
CA GLN A 494 37.00 -6.14 -20.66
C GLN A 494 36.37 -6.94 -19.53
N GLN A 495 36.84 -6.73 -18.29
CA GLN A 495 36.26 -7.37 -17.11
C GLN A 495 34.83 -6.84 -16.83
N MET A 496 33.90 -7.74 -16.52
CA MET A 496 32.58 -7.36 -16.03
C MET A 496 32.71 -6.62 -14.71
N SER A 497 32.10 -5.44 -14.63
CA SER A 497 32.09 -4.64 -13.41
C SER A 497 30.74 -3.94 -13.23
N PHE A 498 30.28 -3.83 -11.96
CA PHE A 498 29.11 -3.04 -11.60
C PHE A 498 29.11 -2.67 -10.11
N THR A 499 28.23 -1.74 -9.73
CA THR A 499 28.09 -1.25 -8.37
C THR A 499 26.69 -1.57 -7.82
N ILE A 500 26.63 -2.04 -6.58
CA ILE A 500 25.39 -2.16 -5.80
C ILE A 500 25.22 -0.88 -4.99
N LEU A 501 24.18 -0.11 -5.28
CA LEU A 501 23.80 1.11 -4.59
C LEU A 501 22.92 0.76 -3.37
N LEU A 502 23.24 1.30 -2.19
CA LEU A 502 22.46 1.07 -0.97
C LEU A 502 21.95 2.38 -0.38
N PRO A 503 20.66 2.42 0.09
CA PRO A 503 20.07 3.59 0.72
C PRO A 503 20.50 3.81 2.18
N ASP A 504 21.04 2.75 2.82
CA ASP A 504 21.35 2.75 4.26
C ASP A 504 22.42 1.72 4.60
N PRO A 505 23.39 2.02 5.53
CA PRO A 505 24.44 1.09 5.93
C PRO A 505 23.95 -0.22 6.55
N SER A 506 22.72 -0.26 7.07
CA SER A 506 22.16 -1.49 7.66
C SER A 506 22.03 -2.65 6.68
N TYR A 507 21.94 -2.35 5.37
CA TYR A 507 21.88 -3.35 4.31
C TYR A 507 23.25 -3.93 3.90
N GLU A 508 24.35 -3.30 4.31
CA GLU A 508 25.70 -3.78 3.96
C GLU A 508 25.97 -5.21 4.49
N LYS A 509 25.45 -5.54 5.66
CA LYS A 509 25.58 -6.89 6.23
C LYS A 509 24.96 -7.99 5.37
N VAL A 510 23.99 -7.65 4.53
CA VAL A 510 23.33 -8.57 3.58
C VAL A 510 24.03 -8.52 2.21
N ALA A 511 24.41 -7.31 1.76
CA ALA A 511 25.03 -7.10 0.47
C ALA A 511 26.45 -7.70 0.39
N LEU A 512 27.29 -7.51 1.43
CA LEU A 512 28.70 -7.90 1.40
C LEU A 512 28.93 -9.42 1.21
N PRO A 513 28.21 -10.35 1.86
CA PRO A 513 28.32 -11.77 1.56
C PRO A 513 27.94 -12.11 0.13
N TYR A 514 26.89 -11.48 -0.40
CA TYR A 514 26.45 -11.67 -1.77
C TYR A 514 27.49 -11.14 -2.78
N VAL A 515 28.10 -9.99 -2.49
CA VAL A 515 29.24 -9.45 -3.27
C VAL A 515 30.39 -10.45 -3.34
N GLN A 516 30.74 -11.09 -2.21
CA GLN A 516 31.78 -12.12 -2.21
C GLN A 516 31.46 -13.30 -3.11
N ASP A 517 30.20 -13.74 -3.16
CA ASP A 517 29.78 -14.82 -4.06
C ASP A 517 29.84 -14.40 -5.52
N ILE A 518 29.42 -13.16 -5.86
CA ILE A 518 29.53 -12.61 -7.22
C ILE A 518 31.01 -12.49 -7.64
N GLN A 519 31.89 -12.03 -6.76
CA GLN A 519 33.32 -11.91 -7.01
C GLN A 519 33.99 -13.27 -7.33
N ARG A 520 33.45 -14.37 -6.79
CA ARG A 520 33.92 -15.73 -7.12
C ARG A 520 33.69 -16.13 -8.57
N LEU A 521 32.78 -15.46 -9.29
CA LEU A 521 32.60 -15.59 -10.74
C LEU A 521 33.70 -14.84 -11.54
N GLY A 522 34.55 -14.03 -10.89
CA GLY A 522 35.53 -13.16 -11.53
C GLY A 522 35.00 -11.78 -11.90
N ILE A 523 33.85 -11.37 -11.38
CA ILE A 523 33.23 -10.08 -11.59
C ILE A 523 33.82 -9.06 -10.60
N ASP A 524 34.08 -7.84 -11.06
CA ASP A 524 34.50 -6.72 -10.22
C ASP A 524 33.26 -5.96 -9.74
N VAL A 525 32.83 -6.26 -8.52
CA VAL A 525 31.61 -5.69 -7.92
C VAL A 525 31.90 -4.93 -6.65
N HIS A 526 31.30 -3.75 -6.52
CA HIS A 526 31.48 -2.82 -5.42
C HIS A 526 30.15 -2.49 -4.74
N VAL A 527 30.20 -2.08 -3.46
CA VAL A 527 29.06 -1.53 -2.75
C VAL A 527 29.27 -0.03 -2.57
N ARG A 528 28.24 0.75 -2.84
CA ARG A 528 28.20 2.19 -2.60
C ARG A 528 26.99 2.52 -1.75
N THR A 529 27.21 2.88 -0.51
CA THR A 529 26.17 3.40 0.39
C THR A 529 26.12 4.91 0.31
N VAL A 530 24.93 5.48 0.18
CA VAL A 530 24.71 6.93 0.07
C VAL A 530 23.61 7.36 1.05
N ASP A 531 23.51 8.68 1.31
CA ASP A 531 22.41 9.22 2.09
C ASP A 531 21.07 9.17 1.31
N PRO A 532 19.90 9.26 2.01
CA PRO A 532 18.59 9.11 1.36
C PRO A 532 18.31 10.12 0.25
N ALA A 533 18.81 11.36 0.34
CA ALA A 533 18.57 12.39 -0.68
C ALA A 533 19.39 12.09 -1.95
N GLN A 534 20.64 11.65 -1.77
CA GLN A 534 21.48 11.21 -2.88
C GLN A 534 20.94 9.91 -3.50
N TYR A 535 20.45 8.99 -2.67
CA TYR A 535 19.83 7.75 -3.17
C TYR A 535 18.65 8.08 -4.09
N GLN A 536 17.73 8.91 -3.62
CA GLN A 536 16.56 9.32 -4.40
C GLN A 536 16.96 9.96 -5.73
N HIS A 537 17.91 10.90 -5.72
CA HIS A 537 18.37 11.54 -6.95
C HIS A 537 18.96 10.55 -7.96
N VAL A 538 19.79 9.62 -7.49
CA VAL A 538 20.45 8.61 -8.35
C VAL A 538 19.42 7.62 -8.91
N THR A 539 18.42 7.23 -8.13
CA THR A 539 17.35 6.33 -8.57
C THR A 539 16.36 7.02 -9.49
N ASP A 540 16.00 8.29 -9.24
CA ASP A 540 15.15 9.08 -10.15
C ASP A 540 15.73 9.22 -11.55
N ASP A 541 17.08 9.35 -11.65
CA ASP A 541 17.82 9.45 -12.92
C ASP A 541 18.18 8.07 -13.51
N PHE A 542 17.87 6.97 -12.82
CA PHE A 542 18.29 5.61 -13.15
C PHE A 542 19.81 5.47 -13.33
N ASP A 543 20.61 6.30 -12.63
CA ASP A 543 22.09 6.30 -12.73
C ASP A 543 22.74 5.33 -11.72
N PHE A 544 22.29 4.09 -11.73
CA PHE A 544 22.81 2.98 -10.93
C PHE A 544 22.87 1.70 -11.77
N ASP A 545 23.61 0.70 -11.28
CA ASP A 545 23.69 -0.61 -11.92
C ASP A 545 22.73 -1.60 -11.24
N MET A 546 22.86 -1.80 -9.93
CA MET A 546 22.01 -2.66 -9.11
C MET A 546 21.64 -1.92 -7.81
N THR A 547 20.42 -2.10 -7.32
CA THR A 547 20.00 -1.53 -6.04
C THR A 547 19.00 -2.45 -5.33
N LEU A 548 18.74 -2.18 -4.04
CA LEU A 548 17.65 -2.82 -3.30
C LEU A 548 16.34 -2.12 -3.66
N GLU A 549 15.29 -2.91 -3.95
CA GLU A 549 13.95 -2.40 -4.20
C GLU A 549 12.91 -3.25 -3.47
N VAL A 550 11.80 -2.61 -3.11
CA VAL A 550 10.63 -3.26 -2.49
C VAL A 550 9.39 -2.86 -3.28
N TYR A 551 8.76 -3.83 -3.91
CA TYR A 551 7.44 -3.66 -4.52
C TYR A 551 6.38 -4.15 -3.54
N PRO A 552 5.72 -3.24 -2.80
CA PRO A 552 4.61 -3.63 -1.94
C PRO A 552 3.41 -4.03 -2.79
N GLU A 553 2.62 -4.95 -2.28
CA GLU A 553 1.44 -5.43 -2.98
C GLU A 553 0.18 -5.32 -2.12
N SER A 554 -0.95 -5.27 -2.80
CA SER A 554 -2.29 -5.26 -2.22
C SER A 554 -3.06 -6.52 -2.60
N ASP A 555 -4.21 -6.73 -1.98
CA ASP A 555 -5.12 -7.83 -2.35
C ASP A 555 -5.72 -7.67 -3.75
N VAL A 556 -5.76 -6.44 -4.22
CA VAL A 556 -6.28 -6.07 -5.53
C VAL A 556 -5.29 -5.09 -6.18
N PRO A 557 -4.24 -5.62 -6.84
CA PRO A 557 -3.28 -4.78 -7.54
C PRO A 557 -3.95 -3.96 -8.64
N GLY A 558 -3.48 -2.73 -8.83
CA GLY A 558 -4.11 -1.73 -9.69
C GLY A 558 -3.13 -0.93 -10.54
N ASN A 559 -3.33 0.38 -10.57
CA ASN A 559 -2.57 1.31 -11.41
C ASN A 559 -1.10 1.46 -11.00
N GLU A 560 -0.71 1.12 -9.77
CA GLU A 560 0.67 1.10 -9.30
C GLU A 560 1.55 0.18 -10.15
N LEU A 561 1.00 -0.93 -10.66
CA LEU A 561 1.73 -1.84 -11.55
C LEU A 561 2.21 -1.17 -12.84
N ARG A 562 1.50 -0.11 -13.31
CA ARG A 562 1.95 0.69 -14.46
C ARG A 562 3.22 1.46 -14.14
N ASP A 563 3.31 2.01 -12.94
CA ASP A 563 4.51 2.71 -12.48
C ASP A 563 5.66 1.73 -12.24
N TYR A 564 5.38 0.56 -11.68
CA TYR A 564 6.38 -0.45 -11.36
C TYR A 564 6.98 -1.14 -12.60
N PHE A 565 6.17 -1.49 -13.61
CA PHE A 565 6.61 -2.46 -14.61
C PHE A 565 6.26 -2.12 -16.06
N SER A 566 5.61 -0.98 -16.38
CA SER A 566 5.26 -0.68 -17.77
C SER A 566 6.44 -0.19 -18.60
N CYS A 567 6.35 -0.37 -19.92
CA CYS A 567 7.30 0.23 -20.87
C CYS A 567 7.28 1.77 -20.84
N ALA A 568 6.18 2.38 -20.46
CA ALA A 568 6.07 3.83 -20.30
C ALA A 568 6.89 4.30 -19.09
N SER A 569 6.72 3.66 -17.93
CA SER A 569 7.45 3.99 -16.72
C SER A 569 8.96 3.69 -16.83
N ALA A 570 9.35 2.69 -17.62
CA ALA A 570 10.78 2.41 -17.86
C ALA A 570 11.57 3.61 -18.42
N LYS A 571 10.90 4.60 -19.01
CA LYS A 571 11.48 5.80 -19.59
C LYS A 571 11.11 7.08 -18.84
N ALA A 572 10.25 6.99 -17.86
CA ALA A 572 9.78 8.14 -17.10
C ALA A 572 10.69 8.34 -15.88
N GLN A 573 11.44 9.47 -15.88
CA GLN A 573 12.28 9.85 -14.75
C GLN A 573 11.46 9.90 -13.44
N GLY A 574 12.02 9.35 -12.39
CA GLY A 574 11.38 9.30 -11.06
C GLY A 574 10.28 8.24 -10.93
N SER A 575 10.11 7.34 -11.93
CA SER A 575 9.22 6.19 -11.77
C SER A 575 9.83 5.12 -10.87
N SER A 576 8.98 4.28 -10.30
CA SER A 576 9.41 3.14 -9.48
C SER A 576 9.88 1.93 -10.32
N ASN A 577 9.92 2.04 -11.65
CA ASN A 577 10.43 0.99 -12.53
C ASN A 577 11.96 0.94 -12.50
N LEU A 578 12.55 0.69 -11.35
CA LEU A 578 14.00 0.67 -11.16
C LEU A 578 14.70 -0.40 -12.04
N PRO A 579 14.17 -1.61 -12.20
CA PRO A 579 14.79 -2.62 -13.07
C PRO A 579 14.76 -2.24 -14.56
N GLY A 580 13.92 -1.28 -14.98
CA GLY A 580 13.75 -0.92 -16.39
C GLY A 580 12.97 -1.97 -17.17
N VAL A 581 11.93 -2.53 -16.56
CA VAL A 581 11.03 -3.49 -17.20
C VAL A 581 10.36 -2.82 -18.40
N CYS A 582 10.53 -3.40 -19.57
CA CYS A 582 9.80 -3.01 -20.79
C CYS A 582 9.61 -4.27 -21.64
N ASP A 583 8.50 -4.95 -21.44
CA ASP A 583 8.11 -6.16 -22.13
C ASP A 583 6.63 -6.05 -22.53
N PRO A 584 6.28 -6.20 -23.82
CA PRO A 584 4.89 -6.12 -24.27
C PRO A 584 3.95 -7.11 -23.59
N ALA A 585 4.46 -8.28 -23.17
CA ALA A 585 3.67 -9.26 -22.43
C ALA A 585 3.33 -8.73 -21.02
N VAL A 586 4.28 -8.04 -20.35
CA VAL A 586 4.06 -7.38 -19.07
C VAL A 586 3.00 -6.29 -19.22
N ASP A 587 3.13 -5.38 -20.19
CA ASP A 587 2.14 -4.31 -20.43
C ASP A 587 0.73 -4.88 -20.67
N ALA A 588 0.63 -5.99 -21.42
CA ALA A 588 -0.65 -6.66 -21.67
C ALA A 588 -1.28 -7.25 -20.39
N MET A 589 -0.47 -7.88 -19.52
CA MET A 589 -0.95 -8.42 -18.24
C MET A 589 -1.38 -7.31 -17.28
N ILE A 590 -0.60 -6.23 -17.16
CA ILE A 590 -0.97 -5.05 -16.37
C ILE A 590 -2.34 -4.51 -16.83
N GLN A 591 -2.55 -4.38 -18.15
CA GLN A 591 -3.82 -3.90 -18.67
C GLN A 591 -4.98 -4.83 -18.28
N LYS A 592 -4.80 -6.15 -18.29
CA LYS A 592 -5.79 -7.13 -17.85
C LYS A 592 -6.10 -7.03 -16.36
N ILE A 593 -5.07 -6.86 -15.53
CA ILE A 593 -5.20 -6.69 -14.07
C ILE A 593 -5.98 -5.41 -13.76
N VAL A 594 -5.57 -4.29 -14.33
CA VAL A 594 -6.19 -2.97 -14.04
C VAL A 594 -7.66 -2.93 -14.46
N THR A 595 -8.03 -3.65 -15.53
CA THR A 595 -9.42 -3.68 -16.04
C THR A 595 -10.26 -4.84 -15.54
N ALA A 596 -9.70 -5.74 -14.70
CA ALA A 596 -10.44 -6.88 -14.14
C ALA A 596 -11.63 -6.38 -13.30
N GLN A 597 -12.79 -7.04 -13.45
CA GLN A 597 -14.01 -6.69 -12.73
C GLN A 597 -14.31 -7.64 -11.57
N ASP A 598 -13.63 -8.78 -11.54
CA ASP A 598 -13.79 -9.81 -10.53
C ASP A 598 -12.50 -10.61 -10.33
N ARG A 599 -12.44 -11.39 -9.26
CA ARG A 599 -11.27 -12.20 -8.92
C ARG A 599 -10.97 -13.31 -9.95
N PRO A 600 -11.95 -14.00 -10.54
CA PRO A 600 -11.70 -14.97 -11.60
C PRO A 600 -10.97 -14.41 -12.83
N THR A 601 -11.16 -13.14 -13.17
CA THR A 601 -10.42 -12.48 -14.26
C THR A 601 -9.11 -11.89 -13.81
N LEU A 602 -8.99 -11.47 -12.54
CA LEU A 602 -7.76 -10.92 -11.96
C LEU A 602 -6.67 -11.99 -11.81
N LEU A 603 -7.00 -13.11 -11.18
CA LEU A 603 -6.03 -14.14 -10.79
C LEU A 603 -5.18 -14.66 -11.95
N PRO A 604 -5.73 -15.09 -13.10
CA PRO A 604 -4.91 -15.57 -14.22
C PRO A 604 -3.95 -14.52 -14.76
N ALA A 605 -4.37 -13.25 -14.76
CA ALA A 605 -3.53 -12.15 -15.25
C ALA A 605 -2.40 -11.81 -14.27
N ALA A 606 -2.66 -11.87 -12.96
CA ALA A 606 -1.64 -11.69 -11.93
C ALA A 606 -0.62 -12.83 -11.95
N HIS A 607 -1.06 -14.11 -12.05
CA HIS A 607 -0.17 -15.26 -12.20
C HIS A 607 0.71 -15.13 -13.45
N ALA A 608 0.13 -14.72 -14.58
CA ALA A 608 0.89 -14.54 -15.82
C ALA A 608 1.94 -13.42 -15.68
N LEU A 609 1.57 -12.28 -15.06
CA LEU A 609 2.50 -11.17 -14.80
C LEU A 609 3.66 -11.62 -13.91
N ASP A 610 3.35 -12.21 -12.75
CA ASP A 610 4.33 -12.71 -11.80
C ASP A 610 5.33 -13.66 -12.47
N ARG A 611 4.82 -14.64 -13.19
CA ARG A 611 5.63 -15.62 -13.92
C ARG A 611 6.55 -14.97 -14.94
N ILE A 612 6.07 -14.00 -15.72
CA ILE A 612 6.92 -13.29 -16.69
C ILE A 612 8.04 -12.55 -15.97
N LEU A 613 7.72 -11.79 -14.91
CA LEU A 613 8.70 -11.02 -14.16
C LEU A 613 9.77 -11.91 -13.54
N LEU A 614 9.39 -13.03 -12.94
CA LEU A 614 10.31 -14.01 -12.34
C LEU A 614 11.23 -14.65 -13.40
N TRP A 615 10.69 -15.17 -14.49
CA TRP A 615 11.47 -15.83 -15.54
C TRP A 615 12.38 -14.88 -16.33
N ARG A 616 12.12 -13.57 -16.26
CA ARG A 616 12.99 -12.53 -16.83
C ARG A 616 14.11 -12.08 -15.89
N TRP A 617 14.08 -12.51 -14.63
CA TRP A 617 15.10 -12.17 -13.63
C TRP A 617 15.37 -10.67 -13.55
N TYR A 618 14.34 -9.84 -13.53
CA TYR A 618 14.51 -8.40 -13.35
C TYR A 618 15.03 -8.05 -11.95
N MET A 619 14.71 -8.90 -10.97
CA MET A 619 15.20 -8.81 -9.61
C MET A 619 15.76 -10.16 -9.15
N VAL A 620 16.70 -10.11 -8.19
CA VAL A 620 17.07 -11.27 -7.40
C VAL A 620 16.23 -11.25 -6.14
N PRO A 621 15.25 -12.17 -6.01
CA PRO A 621 14.39 -12.20 -4.83
C PRO A 621 15.18 -12.41 -3.55
N ASN A 622 14.87 -11.60 -2.53
CA ASN A 622 15.52 -11.68 -1.22
C ASN A 622 14.69 -12.54 -0.27
N TYR A 623 14.02 -11.90 0.68
CA TYR A 623 13.30 -12.58 1.76
C TYR A 623 12.16 -11.71 2.27
N GLY A 624 11.16 -12.37 2.85
CA GLY A 624 10.05 -11.76 3.54
C GLY A 624 9.78 -12.43 4.88
N ASN A 625 8.96 -11.79 5.70
CA ASN A 625 8.44 -12.38 6.92
C ASN A 625 6.91 -12.46 6.83
N GLN A 626 6.36 -13.64 7.05
CA GLN A 626 4.93 -13.90 7.07
C GLN A 626 4.38 -13.97 8.51
N GLN A 627 5.13 -13.43 9.48
CA GLN A 627 4.79 -13.49 10.90
C GLN A 627 5.09 -12.17 11.57
N PHE A 628 4.21 -11.76 12.48
CA PHE A 628 4.49 -10.66 13.40
C PHE A 628 5.02 -11.21 14.72
N HIS A 629 6.17 -10.74 15.13
CA HIS A 629 6.79 -11.08 16.41
C HIS A 629 6.24 -10.16 17.48
N VAL A 630 5.47 -10.72 18.42
CA VAL A 630 4.88 -9.95 19.51
C VAL A 630 5.20 -10.61 20.84
N ALA A 631 5.68 -9.79 21.78
CA ALA A 631 5.89 -10.20 23.15
C ALA A 631 5.10 -9.32 24.11
N TRP A 632 4.47 -9.94 25.13
CA TRP A 632 3.65 -9.22 26.10
C TRP A 632 3.70 -9.85 27.47
N TRP A 633 3.52 -9.04 28.48
CA TRP A 633 3.28 -9.52 29.84
C TRP A 633 1.94 -10.24 29.87
N ASN A 634 1.90 -11.43 30.48
CA ASN A 634 0.72 -12.34 30.47
C ASN A 634 -0.45 -11.79 31.29
N ARG A 635 -1.05 -10.71 30.79
CA ARG A 635 -2.13 -9.93 31.42
C ARG A 635 -3.38 -9.88 30.54
N PHE A 636 -3.27 -10.32 29.27
CA PHE A 636 -4.30 -10.10 28.27
C PHE A 636 -5.02 -11.38 27.89
N GLY A 637 -6.28 -11.23 27.52
CA GLY A 637 -7.03 -12.13 26.68
C GLY A 637 -7.15 -11.55 25.28
N TYR A 638 -7.33 -12.42 24.31
CA TYR A 638 -7.57 -12.07 22.90
C TYR A 638 -8.43 -13.17 22.26
N PRO A 639 -9.10 -12.88 21.10
CA PRO A 639 -9.92 -13.89 20.42
C PRO A 639 -9.08 -15.08 19.95
N ASP A 640 -9.61 -16.29 20.09
CA ASP A 640 -8.92 -17.52 19.67
C ASP A 640 -8.94 -17.76 18.15
N LYS A 641 -9.78 -17.03 17.42
CA LYS A 641 -9.92 -17.21 15.97
C LYS A 641 -8.73 -16.57 15.24
N PRO A 642 -8.05 -17.32 14.37
CA PRO A 642 -7.06 -16.73 13.52
C PRO A 642 -7.73 -15.72 12.57
N ILE A 643 -7.01 -14.65 12.26
CA ILE A 643 -7.43 -13.62 11.31
C ILE A 643 -6.41 -13.54 10.17
N ARG A 644 -6.86 -13.07 9.01
CA ARG A 644 -6.00 -12.88 7.85
C ARG A 644 -4.85 -11.89 8.13
N GLU A 645 -5.12 -10.82 8.86
CA GLU A 645 -4.10 -9.87 9.32
C GLU A 645 -3.12 -10.48 10.35
N GLY A 646 -3.42 -11.63 10.94
CA GLY A 646 -2.60 -12.32 11.93
C GLY A 646 -2.68 -11.71 13.33
N PHE A 647 -2.75 -10.38 13.45
CA PHE A 647 -2.73 -9.68 14.72
C PHE A 647 -3.59 -8.42 14.66
N ASN A 648 -4.52 -8.29 15.61
CA ASN A 648 -5.33 -7.08 15.78
C ASN A 648 -5.50 -6.75 17.27
N PHE A 649 -4.73 -5.76 17.75
CA PHE A 649 -4.68 -5.39 19.15
C PHE A 649 -5.98 -4.73 19.65
N ASP A 650 -6.78 -4.14 18.78
CA ASP A 650 -8.03 -3.48 19.15
C ASP A 650 -9.10 -4.45 19.64
N THR A 651 -8.91 -5.76 19.39
CA THR A 651 -9.80 -6.84 19.88
C THR A 651 -9.35 -7.43 21.21
N TRP A 652 -8.18 -7.04 21.75
CA TRP A 652 -7.64 -7.56 23.00
C TRP A 652 -8.27 -6.89 24.21
N TRP A 653 -8.18 -7.54 25.39
CA TRP A 653 -8.68 -7.03 26.67
C TRP A 653 -7.73 -7.38 27.82
N VAL A 654 -7.87 -6.68 28.95
CA VAL A 654 -7.21 -7.09 30.20
C VAL A 654 -7.97 -8.26 30.81
N ASP A 655 -7.32 -9.42 30.90
CA ASP A 655 -7.81 -10.56 31.66
C ASP A 655 -7.48 -10.36 33.14
N ALA A 656 -8.49 -10.15 33.96
CA ALA A 656 -8.32 -9.79 35.36
C ALA A 656 -7.56 -10.86 36.16
N ALA A 657 -7.78 -12.15 35.87
CA ALA A 657 -7.10 -13.25 36.57
C ALA A 657 -5.62 -13.32 36.19
N LYS A 658 -5.32 -13.26 34.90
CA LYS A 658 -3.94 -13.23 34.39
C LYS A 658 -3.20 -11.99 34.91
N ALA A 659 -3.83 -10.82 34.86
CA ALA A 659 -3.25 -9.58 35.34
C ALA A 659 -2.91 -9.65 36.83
N ALA A 660 -3.82 -10.13 37.69
CA ALA A 660 -3.55 -10.29 39.10
C ALA A 660 -2.42 -11.28 39.38
N ALA A 661 -2.40 -12.42 38.69
CA ALA A 661 -1.34 -13.43 38.84
C ALA A 661 0.05 -12.86 38.42
N THR A 662 0.09 -12.13 37.29
CA THR A 662 1.31 -11.50 36.79
C THR A 662 1.83 -10.42 37.74
N ASP A 663 0.92 -9.56 38.28
CA ASP A 663 1.31 -8.50 39.20
C ASP A 663 1.78 -9.06 40.55
N ALA A 664 1.18 -10.13 41.06
CA ALA A 664 1.65 -10.82 42.27
C ALA A 664 3.02 -11.47 42.10
N ALA A 665 3.29 -12.12 40.95
CA ALA A 665 4.58 -12.74 40.65
C ALA A 665 5.72 -11.72 40.49
N ARG A 666 5.41 -10.50 40.03
CA ARG A 666 6.41 -9.42 39.88
C ARG A 666 6.82 -8.77 41.20
N GLN A 667 6.04 -8.96 42.26
CA GLN A 667 6.33 -8.43 43.62
C GLN A 667 7.23 -9.38 44.42
N GLN A 668 7.35 -10.62 44.01
CA GLN A 668 8.26 -11.62 44.59
C GLN A 668 9.66 -11.55 43.93
#